data_d3560f4bacf6fd035acc414ff9b97bec
#
_entry.id   d3560f4bacf6fd035acc414ff9b97bec
#
_cell.length_a   1.000
_cell.length_b   1.000
_cell.length_c   1.000
_cell.angle_alpha   90.00
_cell.angle_beta   90.00
_cell.angle_gamma   90.00
#
_symmetry.space_group_name_H-M   'P 1'
#
loop_
_entity.id
_entity.type
_entity.pdbx_description
1 polymer ?
#
loop_
_entity_poly.entity_id
_entity_poly.type
_entity_poly.pdbx_seq_one_letter_code
_entity_poly.pdbx_strand_id
1 'polypeptide(L)'
;MAADTSVVKPVEAPALAPLKLKSRLAGTPGAPKYPAKVKNAAGQEVLLGCPRVTRGLVALMDVHAVNGGAACHWGGPAAFAEIMSAVHGIMFATTGRAWHEAYNFINDAGHTENGIYALRANYGFDGMTFECLKGFRSIKSKLTGHGEAHLNPEGVLVSNGPLGSSLPQAQGLAIADKVAKSDRVTICTVSDGAAMEGEAKESFSAIPGLAGKDRINPFVLIISDNDTKLSGRITKDSFSMQRSLQAMGALGWNVITVPNGHDLQAVYLSVEKGIKQARNNPNVPVCLWVKTIKGYGVKSTETSDSGAHGFPLANGEKIIEFVNEIFGGQAPEEFAHWAKALRTDWENAEAAKKAKAAAAPASAAPAVKKDKVQSGLAKAAIRAATEGLPVYSISADVQGSTGISTFQKSFPDRYIEVGIAESNMISTGAGFAKVGFIPIVDTFGQFGVTKGNLPLTMAALSQAPVIAMFSHVGFQDAADGASHQATTYFAATSALPHTVVIAPSCSDEAEALMYAAIRRYADVRSKGGDGESYLFFVGRENYPLTWIAGATFPWGKAQVLQSGSDVVLIGCGPLLSKAIEAGKKLAEKGITATVINNPFINQVDLETIGAAVTACGGRVVTIEDHQIIGGMGAQVSHALSQAGIAHRMKTLGIDGEFGQSAYLAEELYVQHGLTAAKMIEAAEQLLK
;
A
#
# COMPACT_ATOMS: atom_id res chain seq x y z
N MET A 1 19.50 -20.38 -45.18
CA MET A 1 18.91 -21.53 -44.47
C MET A 1 17.41 -21.32 -44.45
N ALA A 2 16.64 -22.14 -45.20
CA ALA A 2 15.19 -22.07 -45.17
C ALA A 2 14.71 -22.56 -43.78
N ALA A 3 13.87 -21.77 -43.13
CA ALA A 3 13.25 -22.18 -41.88
C ALA A 3 12.39 -23.44 -42.14
N ASP A 4 12.67 -24.51 -41.42
CA ASP A 4 11.87 -25.73 -41.43
C ASP A 4 10.48 -25.38 -40.87
N THR A 5 9.50 -25.22 -41.74
CA THR A 5 8.10 -25.00 -41.40
C THR A 5 7.41 -26.34 -41.18
N SER A 6 8.02 -27.27 -40.42
CA SER A 6 7.33 -28.49 -39.99
C SER A 6 6.09 -28.07 -39.20
N VAL A 7 4.92 -28.24 -39.79
CA VAL A 7 3.64 -28.04 -39.16
C VAL A 7 3.56 -28.99 -37.98
N VAL A 8 3.72 -28.45 -36.75
CA VAL A 8 3.54 -29.21 -35.52
C VAL A 8 2.09 -29.71 -35.53
N LYS A 9 1.88 -31.01 -35.69
CA LYS A 9 0.54 -31.62 -35.59
C LYS A 9 0.02 -31.46 -34.19
N PRO A 10 -1.26 -31.07 -34.02
CA PRO A 10 -1.88 -31.07 -32.70
C PRO A 10 -1.73 -32.43 -32.04
N VAL A 11 -1.30 -32.46 -30.80
CA VAL A 11 -1.24 -33.67 -29.98
C VAL A 11 -2.63 -34.00 -29.47
N GLU A 12 -3.13 -35.23 -29.65
CA GLU A 12 -4.32 -35.71 -28.96
C GLU A 12 -4.02 -35.75 -27.46
N ALA A 13 -4.70 -34.89 -26.70
CA ALA A 13 -4.61 -34.84 -25.24
C ALA A 13 -5.97 -35.17 -24.62
N PRO A 14 -6.00 -35.75 -23.41
CA PRO A 14 -7.25 -35.92 -22.68
C PRO A 14 -7.93 -34.58 -22.46
N ALA A 15 -9.26 -34.62 -22.26
CA ALA A 15 -10.03 -33.37 -22.00
C ALA A 15 -9.41 -32.57 -20.85
N LEU A 16 -9.20 -31.29 -21.09
CA LEU A 16 -8.64 -30.38 -20.11
C LEU A 16 -9.59 -30.25 -18.91
N ALA A 17 -9.12 -30.63 -17.72
CA ALA A 17 -9.84 -30.48 -16.47
C ALA A 17 -8.95 -29.76 -15.44
N PRO A 18 -9.49 -28.75 -14.72
CA PRO A 18 -8.72 -28.10 -13.67
C PRO A 18 -8.40 -29.05 -12.53
N LEU A 19 -7.27 -28.81 -11.85
CA LEU A 19 -6.92 -29.53 -10.64
C LEU A 19 -8.00 -29.31 -9.57
N LYS A 20 -8.30 -30.35 -8.79
CA LYS A 20 -9.20 -30.23 -7.63
C LYS A 20 -8.47 -29.47 -6.52
N LEU A 21 -8.65 -28.17 -6.47
CA LEU A 21 -8.13 -27.33 -5.41
C LEU A 21 -9.08 -27.36 -4.20
N LYS A 22 -8.51 -27.33 -3.01
CA LYS A 22 -9.27 -27.11 -1.79
C LYS A 22 -9.92 -25.72 -1.91
N SER A 23 -11.25 -25.67 -1.91
CA SER A 23 -11.99 -24.39 -1.99
C SER A 23 -11.61 -23.49 -0.82
N ARG A 24 -11.50 -22.21 -1.09
CA ARG A 24 -11.20 -21.18 -0.11
C ARG A 24 -12.33 -20.21 0.10
N LEU A 25 -13.08 -19.87 -0.95
CA LEU A 25 -14.31 -19.10 -0.78
C LEU A 25 -15.39 -20.03 -0.21
N ALA A 26 -15.74 -19.85 1.04
CA ALA A 26 -16.62 -20.79 1.74
C ALA A 26 -17.71 -20.13 2.58
N GLY A 27 -17.64 -18.82 2.83
CA GLY A 27 -18.53 -18.15 3.75
C GLY A 27 -20.01 -18.27 3.35
N THR A 28 -20.84 -18.59 4.32
CA THR A 28 -22.29 -18.68 4.14
C THR A 28 -22.95 -17.42 4.69
N PRO A 29 -23.70 -16.64 3.87
CA PRO A 29 -24.44 -15.49 4.36
C PRO A 29 -25.68 -15.92 5.13
N GLY A 30 -26.00 -15.21 6.23
CA GLY A 30 -27.30 -15.23 6.86
C GLY A 30 -28.25 -14.17 6.29
N ALA A 31 -29.41 -13.98 6.91
CA ALA A 31 -30.22 -12.79 6.64
C ALA A 31 -29.56 -11.56 7.29
N PRO A 32 -29.63 -10.37 6.64
CA PRO A 32 -29.04 -9.18 7.21
C PRO A 32 -29.75 -8.78 8.51
N LYS A 33 -28.99 -8.53 9.57
CA LYS A 33 -29.49 -8.07 10.86
C LYS A 33 -30.21 -6.73 10.76
N TYR A 34 -29.68 -5.85 9.92
CA TYR A 34 -30.26 -4.55 9.59
C TYR A 34 -30.50 -4.48 8.09
N PRO A 35 -31.70 -4.84 7.62
CA PRO A 35 -32.02 -4.85 6.22
C PRO A 35 -32.40 -3.47 5.67
N ALA A 36 -32.16 -3.27 4.38
CA ALA A 36 -32.81 -2.30 3.53
C ALA A 36 -33.70 -3.04 2.51
N LYS A 37 -34.82 -2.45 2.14
CA LYS A 37 -35.78 -3.04 1.21
C LYS A 37 -35.65 -2.42 -0.18
N VAL A 38 -35.59 -3.27 -1.21
CA VAL A 38 -35.66 -2.89 -2.61
C VAL A 38 -36.61 -3.81 -3.35
N LYS A 39 -37.00 -3.44 -4.57
CA LYS A 39 -37.76 -4.31 -5.47
C LYS A 39 -36.87 -4.80 -6.61
N ASN A 40 -36.91 -6.09 -6.93
CA ASN A 40 -36.28 -6.64 -8.12
C ASN A 40 -37.04 -6.25 -9.41
N ALA A 41 -36.51 -6.60 -10.58
CA ALA A 41 -37.12 -6.30 -11.86
C ALA A 41 -38.54 -6.93 -12.04
N ALA A 42 -38.88 -7.96 -11.25
CA ALA A 42 -40.24 -8.57 -11.23
C ALA A 42 -41.17 -7.88 -10.21
N GLY A 43 -40.73 -6.82 -9.52
CA GLY A 43 -41.51 -6.11 -8.50
C GLY A 43 -41.56 -6.78 -7.14
N GLN A 44 -40.83 -7.86 -6.92
CA GLN A 44 -40.77 -8.57 -5.66
C GLN A 44 -39.82 -7.86 -4.68
N GLU A 45 -40.19 -7.81 -3.39
CA GLU A 45 -39.35 -7.24 -2.33
C GLU A 45 -38.13 -8.13 -2.09
N VAL A 46 -36.95 -7.50 -1.99
CA VAL A 46 -35.67 -8.12 -1.66
C VAL A 46 -35.07 -7.38 -0.47
N LEU A 47 -34.53 -8.14 0.49
CA LEU A 47 -33.85 -7.61 1.65
C LEU A 47 -32.33 -7.60 1.39
N LEU A 48 -31.71 -6.42 1.50
CA LEU A 48 -30.27 -6.21 1.36
C LEU A 48 -29.68 -5.73 2.68
N GLY A 49 -28.39 -5.92 2.91
CA GLY A 49 -27.71 -5.26 4.01
C GLY A 49 -27.77 -3.73 3.86
N CYS A 50 -28.22 -3.01 4.87
CA CYS A 50 -28.46 -1.57 4.80
C CYS A 50 -27.15 -0.78 4.60
N PRO A 51 -27.00 0.03 3.53
CA PRO A 51 -25.77 0.82 3.29
C PRO A 51 -25.46 1.84 4.40
N ARG A 52 -26.51 2.42 5.02
CA ARG A 52 -26.32 3.35 6.15
C ARG A 52 -25.72 2.63 7.35
N VAL A 53 -26.14 1.40 7.61
CA VAL A 53 -25.57 0.54 8.65
C VAL A 53 -24.12 0.20 8.34
N THR A 54 -23.80 -0.11 7.08
CA THR A 54 -22.41 -0.32 6.64
C THR A 54 -21.54 0.89 6.99
N ARG A 55 -21.98 2.12 6.67
CA ARG A 55 -21.26 3.36 7.04
C ARG A 55 -21.08 3.51 8.55
N GLY A 56 -22.13 3.25 9.31
CA GLY A 56 -22.06 3.30 10.78
C GLY A 56 -21.06 2.31 11.36
N LEU A 57 -21.05 1.08 10.88
CA LEU A 57 -20.10 0.05 11.30
C LEU A 57 -18.66 0.39 10.90
N VAL A 58 -18.44 0.94 9.70
CA VAL A 58 -17.12 1.42 9.26
C VAL A 58 -16.62 2.50 10.21
N ALA A 59 -17.44 3.50 10.53
CA ALA A 59 -17.04 4.55 11.46
C ALA A 59 -16.65 4.00 12.85
N LEU A 60 -17.41 3.05 13.37
CA LEU A 60 -17.15 2.44 14.68
C LEU A 60 -15.88 1.57 14.68
N MET A 61 -15.69 0.74 13.66
CA MET A 61 -14.50 -0.11 13.58
C MET A 61 -13.22 0.70 13.30
N ASP A 62 -13.31 1.77 12.52
CA ASP A 62 -12.17 2.64 12.22
C ASP A 62 -11.69 3.38 13.48
N VAL A 63 -12.60 3.82 14.38
CA VAL A 63 -12.20 4.46 15.65
C VAL A 63 -11.45 3.50 16.56
N HIS A 64 -11.79 2.20 16.59
CA HIS A 64 -10.99 1.22 17.33
C HIS A 64 -9.54 1.19 16.81
N ALA A 65 -9.35 1.11 15.50
CA ALA A 65 -8.02 1.06 14.91
C ALA A 65 -7.26 2.39 15.13
N VAL A 66 -7.93 3.54 14.97
CA VAL A 66 -7.33 4.86 15.21
C VAL A 66 -6.93 5.03 16.68
N ASN A 67 -7.74 4.60 17.63
CA ASN A 67 -7.38 4.61 19.05
C ASN A 67 -6.18 3.71 19.35
N GLY A 68 -5.96 2.65 18.56
CA GLY A 68 -4.76 1.81 18.59
C GLY A 68 -3.53 2.41 17.90
N GLY A 69 -3.69 3.53 17.19
CA GLY A 69 -2.63 4.22 16.45
C GLY A 69 -2.60 3.97 14.94
N ALA A 70 -3.55 3.19 14.38
CA ALA A 70 -3.63 2.90 12.96
C ALA A 70 -4.30 4.04 12.18
N ALA A 71 -3.87 4.27 10.92
CA ALA A 71 -4.66 5.02 9.95
C ALA A 71 -5.77 4.13 9.36
N CYS A 72 -6.89 4.72 8.89
CA CYS A 72 -8.01 4.00 8.28
C CYS A 72 -8.58 4.75 7.09
N HIS A 73 -9.51 4.11 6.34
CA HIS A 73 -10.14 4.67 5.16
C HIS A 73 -11.65 4.87 5.38
N TRP A 74 -12.16 6.05 5.00
CA TRP A 74 -13.58 6.39 5.14
C TRP A 74 -14.27 6.66 3.81
N GLY A 75 -13.72 7.56 3.01
CA GLY A 75 -14.41 8.10 1.83
C GLY A 75 -14.79 7.04 0.80
N GLY A 76 -13.89 6.10 0.54
CA GLY A 76 -14.08 4.98 -0.36
C GLY A 76 -15.22 4.05 0.06
N PRO A 77 -15.16 3.41 1.24
CA PRO A 77 -16.23 2.52 1.71
C PRO A 77 -17.58 3.23 1.83
N ALA A 78 -17.61 4.51 2.19
CA ALA A 78 -18.83 5.30 2.21
C ALA A 78 -19.45 5.50 0.81
N ALA A 79 -18.62 5.71 -0.22
CA ALA A 79 -19.07 5.83 -1.61
C ALA A 79 -19.58 4.51 -2.20
N PHE A 80 -18.98 3.39 -1.83
CA PHE A 80 -19.30 2.06 -2.37
C PHE A 80 -20.44 1.35 -1.64
N ALA A 81 -20.98 1.87 -0.55
CA ALA A 81 -21.89 1.14 0.32
C ALA A 81 -23.16 0.61 -0.40
N GLU A 82 -23.78 1.38 -1.29
CA GLU A 82 -24.94 0.95 -2.09
C GLU A 82 -24.54 -0.08 -3.14
N ILE A 83 -23.41 0.11 -3.82
CA ILE A 83 -22.86 -0.83 -4.81
C ILE A 83 -22.61 -2.19 -4.16
N MET A 84 -21.91 -2.20 -3.04
CA MET A 84 -21.59 -3.45 -2.31
C MET A 84 -22.83 -4.12 -1.75
N SER A 85 -23.80 -3.35 -1.25
CA SER A 85 -25.09 -3.87 -0.78
C SER A 85 -25.87 -4.57 -1.92
N ALA A 86 -25.95 -3.95 -3.09
CA ALA A 86 -26.63 -4.51 -4.26
C ALA A 86 -25.93 -5.77 -4.78
N VAL A 87 -24.61 -5.73 -4.95
CA VAL A 87 -23.81 -6.85 -5.46
C VAL A 87 -23.89 -8.06 -4.51
N HIS A 88 -23.61 -7.85 -3.22
CA HIS A 88 -23.66 -8.95 -2.24
C HIS A 88 -25.07 -9.48 -2.05
N GLY A 89 -26.09 -8.61 -2.04
CA GLY A 89 -27.48 -9.05 -1.94
C GLY A 89 -27.89 -9.96 -3.09
N ILE A 90 -27.50 -9.64 -4.34
CA ILE A 90 -27.78 -10.49 -5.51
C ILE A 90 -26.99 -11.81 -5.43
N MET A 91 -25.70 -11.75 -5.09
CA MET A 91 -24.88 -12.96 -4.96
C MET A 91 -25.40 -13.88 -3.86
N PHE A 92 -25.73 -13.32 -2.70
CA PHE A 92 -26.17 -14.08 -1.53
C PHE A 92 -27.60 -14.62 -1.66
N ALA A 93 -28.43 -14.06 -2.55
CA ALA A 93 -29.73 -14.58 -2.91
C ALA A 93 -29.66 -15.80 -3.84
N THR A 94 -28.48 -16.29 -4.21
CA THR A 94 -28.29 -17.50 -5.01
C THR A 94 -28.96 -18.70 -4.33
N THR A 95 -29.78 -19.44 -5.09
CA THR A 95 -30.47 -20.66 -4.63
C THR A 95 -29.99 -21.90 -5.37
N GLY A 96 -30.05 -23.05 -4.72
CA GLY A 96 -29.71 -24.35 -5.31
C GLY A 96 -28.19 -24.67 -5.34
N ARG A 97 -27.35 -23.69 -5.09
CA ARG A 97 -25.88 -23.84 -4.96
C ARG A 97 -25.28 -22.71 -4.12
N ALA A 98 -24.05 -22.85 -3.72
CA ALA A 98 -23.35 -21.76 -3.00
C ALA A 98 -23.13 -20.53 -3.92
N TRP A 99 -23.16 -19.33 -3.33
CA TRP A 99 -23.01 -18.09 -4.09
C TRP A 99 -21.70 -18.04 -4.88
N HIS A 100 -20.61 -18.55 -4.33
CA HIS A 100 -19.28 -18.58 -4.96
C HIS A 100 -19.14 -19.65 -6.06
N GLU A 101 -20.14 -20.54 -6.22
CA GLU A 101 -20.25 -21.42 -7.38
C GLU A 101 -20.96 -20.72 -8.55
N ALA A 102 -21.69 -19.62 -8.29
CA ALA A 102 -22.38 -18.82 -9.28
C ALA A 102 -21.63 -17.55 -9.68
N TYR A 103 -20.75 -17.07 -8.82
CA TYR A 103 -20.07 -15.78 -9.01
C TYR A 103 -18.60 -15.83 -8.55
N ASN A 104 -17.72 -15.13 -9.27
CA ASN A 104 -16.49 -14.58 -8.74
C ASN A 104 -16.74 -13.12 -8.37
N PHE A 105 -16.34 -12.71 -7.18
CA PHE A 105 -16.37 -11.31 -6.76
C PHE A 105 -14.96 -10.82 -6.46
N ILE A 106 -14.55 -9.74 -7.11
CA ILE A 106 -13.25 -9.11 -6.95
C ILE A 106 -13.45 -7.63 -6.69
N ASN A 107 -12.82 -7.13 -5.64
CA ASN A 107 -12.76 -5.71 -5.33
C ASN A 107 -11.36 -5.18 -5.63
N ASP A 108 -11.20 -4.37 -6.68
CA ASP A 108 -9.92 -3.73 -7.01
C ASP A 108 -9.63 -2.52 -6.11
N ALA A 109 -10.67 -1.83 -5.66
CA ALA A 109 -10.55 -0.69 -4.74
C ALA A 109 -10.31 -1.16 -3.29
N GLY A 110 -9.13 -1.73 -3.01
CA GLY A 110 -8.81 -2.39 -1.74
C GLY A 110 -9.05 -1.55 -0.48
N HIS A 111 -8.87 -0.23 -0.57
CA HIS A 111 -9.18 0.71 0.52
C HIS A 111 -10.67 0.77 0.91
N THR A 112 -11.56 0.07 0.19
CA THR A 112 -12.99 -0.06 0.51
C THR A 112 -13.33 -1.37 1.23
N GLU A 113 -12.35 -2.20 1.54
CA GLU A 113 -12.55 -3.54 2.09
C GLU A 113 -13.20 -3.52 3.49
N ASN A 114 -12.92 -2.50 4.31
CA ASN A 114 -13.61 -2.30 5.59
C ASN A 114 -15.14 -2.18 5.43
N GLY A 115 -15.62 -1.57 4.34
CA GLY A 115 -17.04 -1.54 4.00
C GLY A 115 -17.60 -2.94 3.70
N ILE A 116 -16.81 -3.80 3.05
CA ILE A 116 -17.20 -5.19 2.78
C ILE A 116 -17.25 -6.00 4.07
N TYR A 117 -16.27 -5.83 4.97
CA TYR A 117 -16.29 -6.48 6.29
C TYR A 117 -17.52 -6.07 7.10
N ALA A 118 -17.82 -4.76 7.14
CA ALA A 118 -19.00 -4.22 7.81
C ALA A 118 -20.30 -4.81 7.25
N LEU A 119 -20.42 -4.86 5.92
CA LEU A 119 -21.59 -5.44 5.25
C LEU A 119 -21.74 -6.94 5.54
N ARG A 120 -20.65 -7.70 5.45
CA ARG A 120 -20.63 -9.14 5.74
C ARG A 120 -20.96 -9.44 7.20
N ALA A 121 -20.48 -8.62 8.14
CA ALA A 121 -20.88 -8.73 9.54
C ALA A 121 -22.39 -8.50 9.72
N ASN A 122 -23.00 -7.58 8.96
CA ASN A 122 -24.46 -7.40 8.97
C ASN A 122 -25.22 -8.64 8.45
N TYR A 123 -24.64 -9.43 7.53
CA TYR A 123 -25.17 -10.71 7.08
C TYR A 123 -24.81 -11.90 7.99
N GLY A 124 -24.03 -11.71 9.04
CA GLY A 124 -23.49 -12.82 9.82
C GLY A 124 -22.64 -13.79 8.98
N PHE A 125 -22.02 -13.30 7.90
CA PHE A 125 -21.27 -14.09 6.94
C PHE A 125 -20.15 -14.89 7.60
N ASP A 126 -20.16 -16.21 7.45
CA ASP A 126 -19.19 -17.13 8.06
C ASP A 126 -19.06 -16.94 9.58
N GLY A 127 -20.18 -16.69 10.24
CA GLY A 127 -20.23 -16.42 11.68
C GLY A 127 -19.67 -15.06 12.11
N MET A 128 -19.33 -14.18 11.18
CA MET A 128 -18.84 -12.83 11.47
C MET A 128 -19.90 -12.02 12.20
N THR A 129 -19.53 -11.43 13.33
CA THR A 129 -20.37 -10.56 14.14
C THR A 129 -19.80 -9.15 14.19
N PHE A 130 -20.56 -8.19 14.71
CA PHE A 130 -20.04 -6.82 14.94
C PHE A 130 -18.89 -6.80 15.94
N GLU A 131 -18.80 -7.77 16.85
CA GLU A 131 -17.66 -7.91 17.77
C GLU A 131 -16.36 -8.19 17.01
N CYS A 132 -16.39 -8.98 15.92
CA CYS A 132 -15.23 -9.23 15.10
C CYS A 132 -14.66 -7.95 14.49
N LEU A 133 -15.50 -6.95 14.18
CA LEU A 133 -15.08 -5.68 13.58
C LEU A 133 -14.22 -4.84 14.53
N LYS A 134 -14.33 -5.02 15.85
CA LYS A 134 -13.51 -4.32 16.85
C LYS A 134 -12.01 -4.64 16.72
N GLY A 135 -11.69 -5.79 16.13
CA GLY A 135 -10.31 -6.20 15.85
C GLY A 135 -9.75 -5.69 14.51
N PHE A 136 -10.50 -4.90 13.74
CA PHE A 136 -10.05 -4.43 12.43
C PHE A 136 -8.64 -3.80 12.49
N ARG A 137 -7.77 -4.20 11.56
CA ARG A 137 -6.34 -3.80 11.47
C ARG A 137 -5.46 -4.20 12.66
N SER A 138 -5.99 -4.90 13.67
CA SER A 138 -5.12 -5.41 14.74
C SER A 138 -4.32 -6.62 14.28
N ILE A 139 -3.13 -6.80 14.85
CA ILE A 139 -2.22 -7.91 14.53
C ILE A 139 -2.84 -9.31 14.79
N LYS A 140 -3.92 -9.39 15.55
CA LYS A 140 -4.63 -10.63 15.88
C LYS A 140 -5.83 -10.91 14.98
N SER A 141 -6.13 -10.01 14.03
CA SER A 141 -7.31 -10.08 13.20
C SER A 141 -6.98 -10.43 11.76
N LYS A 142 -7.87 -11.21 11.12
CA LYS A 142 -7.83 -11.43 9.67
C LYS A 142 -8.51 -10.29 8.87
N LEU A 143 -9.07 -9.29 9.55
CA LEU A 143 -9.68 -8.10 8.95
C LEU A 143 -8.59 -7.04 8.76
N THR A 144 -7.87 -7.15 7.68
CA THR A 144 -6.73 -6.33 7.30
C THR A 144 -7.16 -5.02 6.63
N GLY A 145 -6.24 -4.07 6.47
CA GLY A 145 -6.52 -2.76 5.86
C GLY A 145 -7.02 -2.83 4.42
N HIS A 146 -6.58 -3.87 3.71
CA HIS A 146 -6.99 -4.24 2.36
C HIS A 146 -7.36 -5.73 2.34
N GLY A 147 -8.00 -6.21 1.28
CA GLY A 147 -8.34 -7.62 1.16
C GLY A 147 -7.10 -8.49 0.94
N GLU A 148 -6.81 -9.39 1.86
CA GLU A 148 -5.64 -10.27 1.83
C GLU A 148 -6.06 -11.74 1.86
N ALA A 149 -5.95 -12.41 0.70
CA ALA A 149 -6.39 -13.78 0.52
C ALA A 149 -5.62 -14.80 1.38
N HIS A 150 -4.37 -14.51 1.74
CA HIS A 150 -3.56 -15.40 2.59
C HIS A 150 -4.02 -15.42 4.05
N LEU A 151 -4.67 -14.36 4.52
CA LEU A 151 -5.20 -14.24 5.89
C LEU A 151 -6.72 -14.47 5.96
N ASN A 152 -7.46 -14.13 4.90
CA ASN A 152 -8.91 -14.23 4.85
C ASN A 152 -9.40 -14.94 3.57
N PRO A 153 -8.96 -16.20 3.33
CA PRO A 153 -9.25 -16.91 2.07
C PRO A 153 -10.73 -17.24 1.87
N GLU A 154 -11.54 -17.29 2.94
CA GLU A 154 -12.97 -17.54 2.86
C GLU A 154 -13.76 -16.36 2.27
N GLY A 155 -13.23 -15.17 2.46
CA GLY A 155 -13.87 -13.92 2.04
C GLY A 155 -13.20 -13.18 0.89
N VAL A 156 -11.92 -13.43 0.63
CA VAL A 156 -11.10 -12.74 -0.37
C VAL A 156 -10.51 -13.74 -1.35
N LEU A 157 -11.00 -13.72 -2.59
CA LEU A 157 -10.51 -14.63 -3.63
C LEU A 157 -9.13 -14.23 -4.14
N VAL A 158 -8.93 -12.94 -4.32
CA VAL A 158 -7.71 -12.31 -4.85
C VAL A 158 -7.35 -11.15 -3.94
N SER A 159 -6.11 -11.11 -3.47
CA SER A 159 -5.62 -9.98 -2.68
C SER A 159 -5.65 -8.69 -3.49
N ASN A 160 -6.00 -7.59 -2.83
CA ASN A 160 -6.05 -6.26 -3.42
C ASN A 160 -5.15 -5.28 -2.64
N GLY A 161 -5.23 -3.99 -2.94
CA GLY A 161 -4.41 -2.95 -2.32
C GLY A 161 -3.74 -2.10 -3.39
N PRO A 162 -2.77 -2.64 -4.17
CA PRO A 162 -2.26 -1.95 -5.34
C PRO A 162 -3.38 -1.73 -6.36
N LEU A 163 -3.79 -0.47 -6.56
CA LEU A 163 -4.91 -0.12 -7.42
C LEU A 163 -4.68 -0.58 -8.87
N GLY A 164 -5.73 -1.02 -9.55
CA GLY A 164 -5.67 -1.47 -10.94
C GLY A 164 -5.18 -2.90 -11.13
N SER A 165 -4.56 -3.54 -10.14
CA SER A 165 -3.93 -4.86 -10.27
C SER A 165 -4.91 -6.04 -10.15
N SER A 166 -6.08 -5.85 -9.54
CA SER A 166 -7.06 -6.93 -9.35
C SER A 166 -7.97 -7.13 -10.56
N LEU A 167 -8.16 -6.11 -11.40
CA LEU A 167 -8.98 -6.22 -12.61
C LEU A 167 -8.38 -7.22 -13.63
N PRO A 168 -7.08 -7.22 -13.98
CA PRO A 168 -6.49 -8.26 -14.83
C PRO A 168 -6.55 -9.66 -14.20
N GLN A 169 -6.48 -9.76 -12.87
CA GLN A 169 -6.70 -11.05 -12.20
C GLN A 169 -8.15 -11.54 -12.33
N ALA A 170 -9.13 -10.62 -12.23
CA ALA A 170 -10.54 -10.92 -12.49
C ALA A 170 -10.76 -11.38 -13.95
N GLN A 171 -10.08 -10.76 -14.92
CA GLN A 171 -10.05 -11.20 -16.31
C GLN A 171 -9.53 -12.65 -16.41
N GLY A 172 -8.43 -12.97 -15.75
CA GLY A 172 -7.85 -14.31 -15.70
C GLY A 172 -8.81 -15.36 -15.13
N LEU A 173 -9.53 -15.02 -14.05
CA LEU A 173 -10.57 -15.89 -13.47
C LEU A 173 -11.70 -16.18 -14.47
N ALA A 174 -12.20 -15.16 -15.17
CA ALA A 174 -13.26 -15.34 -16.14
C ALA A 174 -12.83 -16.16 -17.37
N ILE A 175 -11.56 -16.04 -17.81
CA ILE A 175 -10.96 -16.91 -18.85
C ILE A 175 -10.88 -18.35 -18.35
N ALA A 176 -10.37 -18.57 -17.15
CA ALA A 176 -10.23 -19.90 -16.54
C ALA A 176 -11.59 -20.57 -16.37
N ASP A 177 -12.61 -19.84 -15.94
CA ASP A 177 -13.99 -20.33 -15.85
C ASP A 177 -14.55 -20.76 -17.22
N LYS A 178 -14.27 -20.01 -18.29
CA LYS A 178 -14.63 -20.41 -19.66
C LYS A 178 -13.98 -21.72 -20.05
N VAL A 179 -12.68 -21.86 -19.81
CA VAL A 179 -11.93 -23.09 -20.10
C VAL A 179 -12.46 -24.26 -19.28
N ALA A 180 -12.78 -24.05 -18.01
CA ALA A 180 -13.34 -25.05 -17.11
C ALA A 180 -14.81 -25.38 -17.39
N LYS A 181 -15.45 -24.69 -18.35
CA LYS A 181 -16.88 -24.81 -18.67
C LYS A 181 -17.79 -24.52 -17.46
N SER A 182 -17.35 -23.65 -16.58
CA SER A 182 -18.15 -23.09 -15.50
C SER A 182 -19.15 -22.08 -16.06
N ASP A 183 -20.26 -21.83 -15.37
CA ASP A 183 -21.25 -20.81 -15.71
C ASP A 183 -21.18 -19.56 -14.81
N ARG A 184 -20.10 -19.43 -14.03
CA ARG A 184 -19.90 -18.31 -13.12
C ARG A 184 -19.86 -16.97 -13.87
N VAL A 185 -20.43 -15.96 -13.23
CA VAL A 185 -20.27 -14.55 -13.64
C VAL A 185 -19.18 -13.93 -12.82
N THR A 186 -18.23 -13.27 -13.46
CA THR A 186 -17.21 -12.50 -12.76
C THR A 186 -17.67 -11.05 -12.59
N ILE A 187 -17.73 -10.58 -11.35
CA ILE A 187 -18.06 -9.19 -10.98
C ILE A 187 -16.79 -8.56 -10.39
N CYS A 188 -16.35 -7.45 -10.99
CA CYS A 188 -15.21 -6.68 -10.48
C CYS A 188 -15.64 -5.23 -10.20
N THR A 189 -15.32 -4.74 -8.98
CA THR A 189 -15.57 -3.34 -8.61
C THR A 189 -14.25 -2.57 -8.63
N VAL A 190 -14.26 -1.38 -9.26
CA VAL A 190 -13.09 -0.53 -9.49
C VAL A 190 -13.47 0.91 -9.14
N SER A 191 -12.53 1.70 -8.58
CA SER A 191 -12.72 3.15 -8.45
C SER A 191 -12.22 3.89 -9.70
N ASP A 192 -12.68 5.13 -9.89
CA ASP A 192 -12.16 6.00 -10.96
C ASP A 192 -10.66 6.26 -10.83
N GLY A 193 -10.14 6.35 -9.59
CA GLY A 193 -8.70 6.41 -9.33
C GLY A 193 -7.98 5.14 -9.78
N ALA A 194 -8.48 3.95 -9.43
CA ALA A 194 -7.90 2.68 -9.87
C ALA A 194 -7.96 2.51 -11.40
N ALA A 195 -8.98 3.08 -12.04
CA ALA A 195 -9.10 3.10 -13.50
C ALA A 195 -8.05 3.97 -14.23
N MET A 196 -7.26 4.75 -13.50
CA MET A 196 -6.13 5.51 -14.05
C MET A 196 -4.92 4.63 -14.34
N GLU A 197 -4.79 3.50 -13.65
CA GLU A 197 -3.67 2.57 -13.74
C GLU A 197 -3.53 1.91 -15.12
N GLY A 198 -2.27 1.59 -15.50
CA GLY A 198 -1.94 0.94 -16.77
C GLY A 198 -2.61 -0.41 -16.93
N GLU A 199 -2.46 -1.31 -15.94
CA GLU A 199 -3.05 -2.65 -15.96
C GLU A 199 -4.57 -2.64 -16.07
N ALA A 200 -5.26 -1.67 -15.42
CA ALA A 200 -6.69 -1.49 -15.58
C ALA A 200 -7.05 -1.08 -17.01
N LYS A 201 -6.29 -0.16 -17.62
CA LYS A 201 -6.52 0.28 -19.02
C LYS A 201 -6.26 -0.83 -20.04
N GLU A 202 -5.27 -1.67 -19.81
CA GLU A 202 -5.02 -2.87 -20.61
C GLU A 202 -6.24 -3.81 -20.56
N SER A 203 -6.77 -4.04 -19.36
CA SER A 203 -7.95 -4.89 -19.15
C SER A 203 -9.23 -4.30 -19.76
N PHE A 204 -9.37 -2.96 -19.79
CA PHE A 204 -10.52 -2.31 -20.45
C PHE A 204 -10.60 -2.65 -21.95
N SER A 205 -9.49 -2.90 -22.59
CA SER A 205 -9.43 -3.32 -24.02
C SER A 205 -9.45 -4.84 -24.17
N ALA A 206 -8.73 -5.57 -23.31
CA ALA A 206 -8.57 -7.02 -23.42
C ALA A 206 -9.87 -7.79 -23.13
N ILE A 207 -10.63 -7.41 -22.09
CA ILE A 207 -11.85 -8.10 -21.69
C ILE A 207 -12.88 -8.14 -22.83
N PRO A 208 -13.30 -6.99 -23.45
CA PRO A 208 -14.24 -7.06 -24.57
C PRO A 208 -13.67 -7.72 -25.82
N GLY A 209 -12.36 -7.57 -26.09
CA GLY A 209 -11.69 -8.25 -27.18
C GLY A 209 -11.72 -9.77 -27.06
N LEU A 210 -11.53 -10.30 -25.85
CA LEU A 210 -11.60 -11.73 -25.56
C LEU A 210 -13.06 -12.23 -25.52
N ALA A 211 -13.99 -11.42 -25.00
CA ALA A 211 -15.42 -11.73 -25.02
C ALA A 211 -15.94 -11.90 -26.45
N GLY A 212 -15.61 -10.98 -27.35
CA GLY A 212 -15.98 -11.06 -28.76
C GLY A 212 -15.45 -12.30 -29.50
N LYS A 213 -14.42 -12.95 -28.94
CA LYS A 213 -13.86 -14.22 -29.43
C LYS A 213 -14.36 -15.45 -28.65
N ASP A 214 -15.34 -15.30 -27.82
CA ASP A 214 -15.88 -16.35 -26.95
C ASP A 214 -14.82 -17.01 -26.03
N ARG A 215 -13.86 -16.21 -25.52
CA ARG A 215 -12.72 -16.70 -24.70
C ARG A 215 -12.89 -16.43 -23.20
N ILE A 216 -13.96 -15.77 -22.79
CA ILE A 216 -14.17 -15.33 -21.40
C ILE A 216 -15.64 -15.61 -21.00
N ASN A 217 -15.84 -15.93 -19.73
CA ASN A 217 -17.18 -16.06 -19.15
C ASN A 217 -17.85 -14.68 -18.96
N PRO A 218 -19.18 -14.62 -18.69
CA PRO A 218 -19.88 -13.39 -18.44
C PRO A 218 -19.15 -12.48 -17.45
N PHE A 219 -18.93 -11.21 -17.83
CA PHE A 219 -18.17 -10.26 -17.05
C PHE A 219 -18.96 -8.98 -16.79
N VAL A 220 -18.97 -8.53 -15.52
CA VAL A 220 -19.58 -7.27 -15.10
C VAL A 220 -18.52 -6.45 -14.38
N LEU A 221 -18.15 -5.31 -14.95
CA LEU A 221 -17.30 -4.29 -14.35
C LEU A 221 -18.19 -3.20 -13.74
N ILE A 222 -17.91 -2.79 -12.51
CA ILE A 222 -18.62 -1.69 -11.85
C ILE A 222 -17.60 -0.63 -11.47
N ILE A 223 -17.73 0.56 -12.06
CA ILE A 223 -16.83 1.68 -11.79
C ILE A 223 -17.56 2.71 -10.93
N SER A 224 -17.06 2.94 -9.72
CA SER A 224 -17.50 4.05 -8.86
C SER A 224 -16.74 5.31 -9.25
N ASP A 225 -17.43 6.24 -9.88
CA ASP A 225 -16.87 7.51 -10.37
C ASP A 225 -17.28 8.65 -9.44
N ASN A 226 -16.33 9.14 -8.67
CA ASN A 226 -16.52 10.18 -7.65
C ASN A 226 -15.57 11.37 -7.81
N ASP A 227 -14.76 11.41 -8.87
CA ASP A 227 -13.80 12.46 -9.20
C ASP A 227 -12.78 12.75 -8.09
N THR A 228 -12.41 11.72 -7.29
CA THR A 228 -11.60 11.94 -6.11
C THR A 228 -10.51 10.89 -5.97
N LYS A 229 -9.30 11.33 -5.69
CA LYS A 229 -8.13 10.52 -5.32
C LYS A 229 -7.69 10.82 -3.88
N LEU A 230 -6.57 10.28 -3.41
CA LEU A 230 -6.12 10.47 -2.03
C LEU A 230 -5.83 11.95 -1.75
N SER A 231 -5.12 12.63 -2.65
CA SER A 231 -4.66 14.01 -2.44
C SER A 231 -5.69 15.08 -2.79
N GLY A 232 -6.79 14.75 -3.52
CA GLY A 232 -7.76 15.75 -3.92
C GLY A 232 -8.68 15.33 -5.08
N ARG A 233 -9.09 16.27 -5.92
CA ARG A 233 -9.95 16.03 -7.08
C ARG A 233 -9.16 15.60 -8.31
N ILE A 234 -9.58 14.51 -8.97
CA ILE A 234 -8.93 14.00 -10.18
C ILE A 234 -8.93 15.06 -11.29
N THR A 235 -10.09 15.67 -11.55
CA THR A 235 -10.23 16.69 -12.60
C THR A 235 -9.45 17.96 -12.35
N LYS A 236 -9.24 18.34 -11.09
CA LYS A 236 -8.54 19.57 -10.69
C LYS A 236 -7.02 19.37 -10.68
N ASP A 237 -6.58 18.25 -10.11
CA ASP A 237 -5.18 18.08 -9.75
C ASP A 237 -4.39 17.29 -10.81
N SER A 238 -5.07 16.47 -11.61
CA SER A 238 -4.44 15.69 -12.69
C SER A 238 -5.17 15.87 -14.03
N PHE A 239 -6.06 14.93 -14.40
CA PHE A 239 -6.83 15.00 -15.63
C PHE A 239 -8.13 14.22 -15.51
N SER A 240 -9.18 14.65 -16.20
CA SER A 240 -10.50 14.05 -16.14
C SER A 240 -10.54 12.64 -16.70
N MET A 241 -11.12 11.70 -15.94
CA MET A 241 -11.41 10.33 -16.39
C MET A 241 -12.66 10.23 -17.26
N GLN A 242 -13.46 11.30 -17.42
CA GLN A 242 -14.73 11.28 -18.16
C GLN A 242 -14.57 10.76 -19.60
N ARG A 243 -13.53 11.21 -20.32
CA ARG A 243 -13.27 10.75 -21.69
C ARG A 243 -12.92 9.27 -21.76
N SER A 244 -12.13 8.77 -20.80
CA SER A 244 -11.79 7.35 -20.71
C SER A 244 -13.01 6.50 -20.44
N LEU A 245 -13.88 6.94 -19.53
CA LEU A 245 -15.13 6.23 -19.19
C LEU A 245 -16.16 6.29 -20.34
N GLN A 246 -16.26 7.41 -21.06
CA GLN A 246 -17.08 7.53 -22.26
C GLN A 246 -16.59 6.60 -23.39
N ALA A 247 -15.28 6.37 -23.49
CA ALA A 247 -14.71 5.49 -24.50
C ALA A 247 -14.99 4.00 -24.26
N MET A 248 -15.47 3.59 -23.09
CA MET A 248 -15.73 2.17 -22.76
C MET A 248 -16.66 1.50 -23.78
N GLY A 249 -17.70 2.22 -24.24
CA GLY A 249 -18.60 1.72 -25.30
C GLY A 249 -17.86 1.45 -26.63
N ALA A 250 -16.93 2.34 -27.01
CA ALA A 250 -16.10 2.17 -28.21
C ALA A 250 -15.09 1.02 -28.10
N LEU A 251 -14.69 0.67 -26.89
CA LEU A 251 -13.84 -0.50 -26.59
C LEU A 251 -14.61 -1.84 -26.67
N GLY A 252 -15.95 -1.80 -26.76
CA GLY A 252 -16.80 -2.98 -26.88
C GLY A 252 -17.56 -3.37 -25.61
N TRP A 253 -17.60 -2.51 -24.60
CA TRP A 253 -18.42 -2.70 -23.41
C TRP A 253 -19.87 -2.28 -23.65
N ASN A 254 -20.81 -3.04 -23.10
CA ASN A 254 -22.18 -2.57 -22.93
C ASN A 254 -22.24 -1.69 -21.66
N VAL A 255 -22.30 -0.37 -21.85
CA VAL A 255 -22.23 0.59 -20.74
C VAL A 255 -23.62 0.92 -20.20
N ILE A 256 -23.81 0.75 -18.90
CA ILE A 256 -25.00 1.17 -18.15
C ILE A 256 -24.59 2.30 -17.22
N THR A 257 -25.05 3.51 -17.46
CA THR A 257 -24.79 4.66 -16.58
C THR A 257 -25.83 4.71 -15.46
N VAL A 258 -25.34 4.82 -14.23
CA VAL A 258 -26.15 5.01 -13.01
C VAL A 258 -25.88 6.42 -12.49
N PRO A 259 -26.77 7.39 -12.72
CA PRO A 259 -26.49 8.80 -12.45
C PRO A 259 -26.47 9.16 -10.94
N ASN A 260 -27.08 8.32 -10.10
CA ASN A 260 -27.07 8.46 -8.64
C ASN A 260 -26.75 7.11 -8.01
N GLY A 261 -25.49 6.91 -7.65
CA GLY A 261 -24.99 5.69 -6.99
C GLY A 261 -25.39 5.57 -5.51
N HIS A 262 -26.09 6.56 -4.96
CA HIS A 262 -26.64 6.54 -3.60
C HIS A 262 -28.14 6.25 -3.55
N ASP A 263 -28.77 6.02 -4.70
CA ASP A 263 -30.11 5.42 -4.81
C ASP A 263 -29.97 3.89 -4.86
N LEU A 264 -30.14 3.24 -3.72
CA LEU A 264 -29.99 1.78 -3.60
C LEU A 264 -30.92 1.01 -4.55
N GLN A 265 -32.14 1.50 -4.77
CA GLN A 265 -33.10 0.86 -5.68
C GLN A 265 -32.60 0.91 -7.13
N ALA A 266 -32.12 2.08 -7.59
CA ALA A 266 -31.58 2.25 -8.92
C ALA A 266 -30.28 1.45 -9.14
N VAL A 267 -29.39 1.43 -8.14
CA VAL A 267 -28.14 0.64 -8.16
C VAL A 267 -28.47 -0.86 -8.24
N TYR A 268 -29.37 -1.35 -7.39
CA TYR A 268 -29.77 -2.76 -7.38
C TYR A 268 -30.32 -3.21 -8.76
N LEU A 269 -31.27 -2.48 -9.32
CA LEU A 269 -31.83 -2.79 -10.63
C LEU A 269 -30.79 -2.74 -11.76
N SER A 270 -29.83 -1.83 -11.65
CA SER A 270 -28.75 -1.71 -12.63
C SER A 270 -27.78 -2.89 -12.57
N VAL A 271 -27.40 -3.34 -11.37
CA VAL A 271 -26.56 -4.54 -11.15
C VAL A 271 -27.29 -5.80 -11.63
N GLU A 272 -28.56 -5.97 -11.24
CA GLU A 272 -29.40 -7.10 -11.68
C GLU A 272 -29.50 -7.15 -13.22
N LYS A 273 -29.77 -6.00 -13.85
CA LYS A 273 -29.83 -5.85 -15.32
C LYS A 273 -28.46 -6.19 -15.94
N GLY A 274 -27.37 -5.67 -15.39
CA GLY A 274 -26.02 -5.92 -15.90
C GLY A 274 -25.65 -7.39 -15.89
N ILE A 275 -25.89 -8.08 -14.78
CA ILE A 275 -25.65 -9.53 -14.66
C ILE A 275 -26.50 -10.31 -15.65
N LYS A 276 -27.79 -9.97 -15.78
CA LYS A 276 -28.71 -10.62 -16.75
C LYS A 276 -28.21 -10.41 -18.18
N GLN A 277 -27.79 -9.21 -18.55
CA GLN A 277 -27.28 -8.91 -19.89
C GLN A 277 -25.98 -9.65 -20.19
N ALA A 278 -25.02 -9.68 -19.23
CA ALA A 278 -23.78 -10.42 -19.39
C ALA A 278 -24.02 -11.93 -19.57
N ARG A 279 -24.98 -12.52 -18.85
CA ARG A 279 -25.36 -13.94 -19.04
C ARG A 279 -26.03 -14.21 -20.37
N ASN A 280 -26.91 -13.31 -20.80
CA ASN A 280 -27.65 -13.47 -22.07
C ASN A 280 -26.78 -13.29 -23.32
N ASN A 281 -25.72 -12.46 -23.21
CA ASN A 281 -24.75 -12.23 -24.27
C ASN A 281 -23.32 -12.18 -23.69
N PRO A 282 -22.70 -13.34 -23.43
CA PRO A 282 -21.35 -13.41 -22.85
C PRO A 282 -20.27 -12.73 -23.71
N ASN A 283 -20.53 -12.56 -25.01
CA ASN A 283 -19.59 -11.97 -25.96
C ASN A 283 -19.50 -10.44 -25.85
N VAL A 284 -20.36 -9.81 -25.03
CA VAL A 284 -20.37 -8.37 -24.77
C VAL A 284 -20.38 -8.15 -23.25
N PRO A 285 -19.22 -7.87 -22.65
CA PRO A 285 -19.14 -7.63 -21.21
C PRO A 285 -19.87 -6.33 -20.84
N VAL A 286 -20.34 -6.25 -19.60
CA VAL A 286 -21.11 -5.11 -19.12
C VAL A 286 -20.26 -4.23 -18.21
N CYS A 287 -20.31 -2.91 -18.44
CA CYS A 287 -19.73 -1.90 -17.56
C CYS A 287 -20.83 -1.04 -16.94
N LEU A 288 -20.97 -1.08 -15.62
CA LEU A 288 -21.79 -0.14 -14.87
C LEU A 288 -20.93 1.07 -14.50
N TRP A 289 -21.26 2.22 -15.06
CA TRP A 289 -20.62 3.49 -14.71
C TRP A 289 -21.51 4.22 -13.69
N VAL A 290 -21.13 4.14 -12.42
CA VAL A 290 -21.93 4.60 -11.28
C VAL A 290 -21.37 5.91 -10.74
N LYS A 291 -22.16 6.98 -10.79
CA LYS A 291 -21.79 8.27 -10.19
C LYS A 291 -22.00 8.24 -8.69
N THR A 292 -20.94 8.44 -7.93
CA THR A 292 -20.97 8.42 -6.47
C THR A 292 -20.37 9.70 -5.87
N ILE A 293 -20.53 9.88 -4.57
CA ILE A 293 -19.89 10.96 -3.79
C ILE A 293 -18.96 10.28 -2.79
N LYS A 294 -17.67 10.58 -2.85
CA LYS A 294 -16.71 10.07 -1.86
C LYS A 294 -16.99 10.68 -0.49
N GLY A 295 -17.03 9.86 0.54
CA GLY A 295 -17.37 10.31 1.90
C GLY A 295 -18.86 10.57 2.13
N TYR A 296 -19.76 9.98 1.30
CA TYR A 296 -21.21 10.15 1.40
C TYR A 296 -21.75 9.71 2.76
N GLY A 297 -22.72 10.47 3.27
CA GLY A 297 -23.41 10.21 4.54
C GLY A 297 -22.97 11.11 5.71
N VAL A 298 -21.89 11.88 5.53
CA VAL A 298 -21.43 12.90 6.48
C VAL A 298 -21.06 14.17 5.72
N LYS A 299 -21.70 15.29 6.02
CA LYS A 299 -21.60 16.53 5.24
C LYS A 299 -20.17 17.07 5.08
N SER A 300 -19.39 17.03 6.16
CA SER A 300 -18.02 17.51 6.15
C SER A 300 -17.11 16.67 5.25
N THR A 301 -17.37 15.35 5.11
CA THR A 301 -16.60 14.46 4.26
C THR A 301 -17.04 14.53 2.80
N GLU A 302 -18.33 14.69 2.51
CA GLU A 302 -18.87 14.86 1.16
C GLU A 302 -18.30 16.10 0.45
N THR A 303 -18.06 17.18 1.21
CA THR A 303 -17.63 18.48 0.68
C THR A 303 -16.12 18.68 0.73
N SER A 304 -15.35 17.75 1.31
CA SER A 304 -13.89 17.85 1.34
C SER A 304 -13.29 17.54 -0.05
N ASP A 305 -12.14 18.15 -0.37
CA ASP A 305 -11.47 17.96 -1.66
C ASP A 305 -11.08 16.47 -1.91
N SER A 306 -10.66 15.77 -0.87
CA SER A 306 -10.29 14.33 -0.94
C SER A 306 -11.48 13.38 -0.66
N GLY A 307 -12.69 13.91 -0.35
CA GLY A 307 -13.83 13.10 0.10
C GLY A 307 -13.52 12.34 1.39
N ALA A 308 -12.64 12.88 2.24
CA ALA A 308 -12.08 12.19 3.41
C ALA A 308 -11.61 10.78 3.05
N HIS A 309 -10.63 10.65 2.15
CA HIS A 309 -10.04 9.36 1.78
C HIS A 309 -9.61 8.59 3.02
N GLY A 310 -8.82 9.23 3.90
CA GLY A 310 -8.57 8.73 5.25
C GLY A 310 -9.75 9.00 6.20
N PHE A 311 -9.84 8.22 7.27
CA PHE A 311 -10.85 8.43 8.29
C PHE A 311 -10.68 9.80 8.98
N PRO A 312 -11.75 10.62 9.08
CA PRO A 312 -11.60 12.03 9.46
C PRO A 312 -11.42 12.28 10.97
N LEU A 313 -11.73 11.29 11.81
CA LEU A 313 -11.58 11.44 13.26
C LEU A 313 -10.19 10.93 13.69
N ALA A 314 -9.44 11.80 14.39
CA ALA A 314 -8.13 11.44 14.95
C ALA A 314 -8.22 10.56 16.21
N ASN A 315 -9.39 10.43 16.80
CA ASN A 315 -9.65 9.69 18.05
C ASN A 315 -11.15 9.51 18.28
N GLY A 316 -11.54 8.94 19.44
CA GLY A 316 -12.92 8.69 19.82
C GLY A 316 -13.75 9.90 20.26
N GLU A 317 -13.17 11.12 20.34
CA GLU A 317 -13.84 12.30 20.92
C GLU A 317 -15.20 12.63 20.28
N LYS A 318 -15.26 12.61 18.95
CA LYS A 318 -16.46 13.02 18.18
C LYS A 318 -17.22 11.85 17.55
N ILE A 319 -16.97 10.62 17.98
CA ILE A 319 -17.59 9.45 17.35
C ILE A 319 -19.11 9.42 17.48
N ILE A 320 -19.65 9.89 18.61
CA ILE A 320 -21.10 9.90 18.86
C ILE A 320 -21.79 10.83 17.87
N GLU A 321 -21.27 12.03 17.69
CA GLU A 321 -21.78 13.04 16.75
C GLU A 321 -21.67 12.53 15.30
N PHE A 322 -20.55 11.91 14.94
CA PHE A 322 -20.31 11.35 13.62
C PHE A 322 -21.30 10.22 13.28
N VAL A 323 -21.51 9.28 14.19
CA VAL A 323 -22.49 8.21 14.03
C VAL A 323 -23.93 8.77 13.96
N ASN A 324 -24.27 9.73 14.83
CA ASN A 324 -25.59 10.36 14.79
C ASN A 324 -25.85 11.08 13.45
N GLU A 325 -24.86 11.72 12.85
CA GLU A 325 -25.01 12.34 11.52
C GLU A 325 -25.31 11.29 10.45
N ILE A 326 -24.57 10.17 10.42
CA ILE A 326 -24.83 9.05 9.49
C ILE A 326 -26.28 8.57 9.57
N PHE A 327 -26.85 8.51 10.76
CA PHE A 327 -28.21 8.01 11.01
C PHE A 327 -29.29 9.10 11.08
N GLY A 328 -28.92 10.38 10.89
CA GLY A 328 -29.86 11.50 11.02
C GLY A 328 -30.44 11.66 12.44
N GLY A 329 -29.62 11.39 13.45
CA GLY A 329 -29.97 11.46 14.87
C GLY A 329 -30.69 10.23 15.43
N GLN A 330 -30.90 9.18 14.63
CA GLN A 330 -31.63 7.95 15.01
C GLN A 330 -30.76 6.70 14.86
N ALA A 331 -29.56 6.73 15.40
CA ALA A 331 -28.67 5.56 15.39
C ALA A 331 -29.32 4.37 16.15
N PRO A 332 -29.19 3.12 15.66
CA PRO A 332 -29.60 1.95 16.43
C PRO A 332 -28.93 1.94 17.81
N GLU A 333 -29.66 1.47 18.82
CA GLU A 333 -29.21 1.48 20.21
C GLU A 333 -27.85 0.81 20.40
N GLU A 334 -27.62 -0.32 19.74
CA GLU A 334 -26.36 -1.04 19.73
C GLU A 334 -25.19 -0.15 19.25
N PHE A 335 -25.40 0.67 18.20
CA PHE A 335 -24.37 1.57 17.66
C PHE A 335 -24.13 2.78 18.56
N ALA A 336 -25.19 3.32 19.14
CA ALA A 336 -25.10 4.39 20.12
C ALA A 336 -24.31 3.94 21.36
N HIS A 337 -24.57 2.73 21.86
CA HIS A 337 -23.82 2.13 22.97
C HIS A 337 -22.35 1.92 22.61
N TRP A 338 -22.06 1.39 21.42
CA TRP A 338 -20.69 1.18 20.97
C TRP A 338 -19.93 2.51 20.80
N ALA A 339 -20.55 3.52 20.18
CA ALA A 339 -19.96 4.86 20.07
C ALA A 339 -19.65 5.48 21.43
N LYS A 340 -20.58 5.32 22.41
CA LYS A 340 -20.36 5.79 23.78
C LYS A 340 -19.20 5.07 24.47
N ALA A 341 -19.07 3.76 24.29
CA ALA A 341 -17.95 3.00 24.84
C ALA A 341 -16.62 3.50 24.27
N LEU A 342 -16.52 3.70 22.94
CA LEU A 342 -15.32 4.23 22.28
C LEU A 342 -14.91 5.61 22.77
N ARG A 343 -15.89 6.49 23.02
CA ARG A 343 -15.64 7.81 23.60
C ARG A 343 -15.11 7.69 25.03
N THR A 344 -15.73 6.84 25.86
CA THR A 344 -15.29 6.59 27.24
C THR A 344 -13.86 6.02 27.28
N ASP A 345 -13.53 5.08 26.39
CA ASP A 345 -12.18 4.51 26.27
C ASP A 345 -11.15 5.59 25.93
N TRP A 346 -11.48 6.49 25.01
CA TRP A 346 -10.62 7.63 24.68
C TRP A 346 -10.46 8.58 25.87
N GLU A 347 -11.56 8.96 26.57
CA GLU A 347 -11.52 9.82 27.75
C GLU A 347 -10.62 9.24 28.85
N ASN A 348 -10.72 7.92 29.09
CA ASN A 348 -9.89 7.21 30.07
C ASN A 348 -8.40 7.22 29.65
N ALA A 349 -8.10 6.98 28.36
CA ALA A 349 -6.74 7.01 27.84
C ALA A 349 -6.11 8.40 27.95
N GLU A 350 -6.86 9.46 27.67
CA GLU A 350 -6.39 10.85 27.81
C GLU A 350 -6.16 11.23 29.28
N ALA A 351 -7.04 10.79 30.18
CA ALA A 351 -6.86 10.98 31.62
C ALA A 351 -5.58 10.28 32.13
N ALA A 352 -5.34 9.04 31.67
CA ALA A 352 -4.13 8.30 32.02
C ALA A 352 -2.85 8.97 31.50
N LYS A 353 -2.87 9.50 30.26
CA LYS A 353 -1.75 10.28 29.70
C LYS A 353 -1.45 11.53 30.52
N LYS A 354 -2.47 12.28 30.90
CA LYS A 354 -2.34 13.49 31.75
C LYS A 354 -1.77 13.15 33.13
N ALA A 355 -2.25 12.09 33.75
CA ALA A 355 -1.78 11.61 35.05
C ALA A 355 -0.29 11.20 34.96
N LYS A 356 0.11 10.48 33.92
CA LYS A 356 1.51 10.08 33.68
C LYS A 356 2.42 11.28 33.43
N ALA A 357 1.95 12.27 32.68
CA ALA A 357 2.69 13.51 32.43
C ALA A 357 2.87 14.34 33.72
N ALA A 358 1.83 14.40 34.58
CA ALA A 358 1.90 15.09 35.86
C ALA A 358 2.83 14.39 36.87
N ALA A 359 2.95 13.07 36.79
CA ALA A 359 3.82 12.26 37.67
C ALA A 359 5.30 12.21 37.18
N ALA A 360 5.59 12.71 35.98
CA ALA A 360 6.95 12.73 35.44
C ALA A 360 7.83 13.74 36.21
N PRO A 361 9.04 13.38 36.64
CA PRO A 361 9.91 14.29 37.37
C PRO A 361 10.27 15.52 36.52
N ALA A 362 10.28 16.70 37.16
CA ALA A 362 10.57 17.99 36.54
C ALA A 362 12.00 18.13 35.94
N SER A 363 12.84 17.12 36.09
CA SER A 363 14.22 17.06 35.59
C SER A 363 14.40 16.12 34.40
N ALA A 364 13.41 15.95 33.55
CA ALA A 364 13.61 15.21 32.29
C ALA A 364 14.59 15.98 31.42
N ALA A 365 15.66 15.31 30.95
CA ALA A 365 16.53 15.85 29.91
C ALA A 365 15.69 16.42 28.76
N PRO A 366 16.10 17.52 28.10
CA PRO A 366 15.34 18.12 27.03
C PRO A 366 14.96 17.06 25.99
N ALA A 367 13.67 17.00 25.65
CA ALA A 367 13.16 16.01 24.70
C ALA A 367 13.93 16.07 23.39
N VAL A 368 14.48 14.94 22.96
CA VAL A 368 15.20 14.85 21.68
C VAL A 368 14.24 15.25 20.56
N LYS A 369 14.61 16.29 19.81
CA LYS A 369 13.81 16.74 18.65
C LYS A 369 13.75 15.64 17.60
N LYS A 370 12.55 15.28 17.18
CA LYS A 370 12.28 14.22 16.18
C LYS A 370 11.59 14.81 14.97
N ASP A 371 11.81 14.23 13.80
CA ASP A 371 11.13 14.56 12.54
C ASP A 371 11.02 13.29 11.69
N LYS A 372 10.19 13.35 10.65
CA LYS A 372 10.13 12.32 9.61
C LYS A 372 11.37 12.39 8.73
N VAL A 373 11.89 11.22 8.33
CA VAL A 373 13.08 11.14 7.46
C VAL A 373 12.83 11.83 6.11
N GLN A 374 11.65 11.65 5.51
CA GLN A 374 11.27 12.28 4.24
C GLN A 374 11.25 13.82 4.29
N SER A 375 11.13 14.43 5.46
CA SER A 375 11.24 15.90 5.60
C SER A 375 12.62 16.41 5.17
N GLY A 376 13.69 15.66 5.42
CA GLY A 376 15.04 15.97 4.98
C GLY A 376 15.16 15.96 3.45
N LEU A 377 14.56 14.96 2.79
CA LEU A 377 14.58 14.88 1.32
C LEU A 377 13.93 16.12 0.68
N ALA A 378 12.76 16.54 1.18
CA ALA A 378 12.07 17.73 0.67
C ALA A 378 12.87 19.01 0.92
N LYS A 379 13.50 19.16 2.10
CA LYS A 379 14.38 20.33 2.41
C LYS A 379 15.54 20.42 1.43
N ALA A 380 16.20 19.30 1.12
CA ALA A 380 17.28 19.25 0.14
C ALA A 380 16.84 19.68 -1.27
N ALA A 381 15.67 19.18 -1.72
CA ALA A 381 15.09 19.57 -3.00
C ALA A 381 14.78 21.07 -3.07
N ILE A 382 14.19 21.64 -2.01
CA ILE A 382 13.90 23.08 -1.90
C ILE A 382 15.20 23.89 -1.95
N ARG A 383 16.21 23.49 -1.19
CA ARG A 383 17.52 24.13 -1.18
C ARG A 383 18.14 24.16 -2.57
N ALA A 384 18.22 23.01 -3.24
CA ALA A 384 18.80 22.90 -4.56
C ALA A 384 18.07 23.72 -5.62
N ALA A 385 16.73 23.76 -5.58
CA ALA A 385 15.92 24.58 -6.46
C ALA A 385 16.09 26.07 -6.21
N THR A 386 16.25 26.47 -4.94
CA THR A 386 16.53 27.87 -4.53
C THR A 386 17.91 28.33 -5.02
N GLU A 387 18.88 27.42 -5.10
CA GLU A 387 20.21 27.67 -5.68
C GLU A 387 20.21 27.69 -7.23
N GLY A 388 19.05 27.55 -7.86
CA GLY A 388 18.87 27.67 -9.31
C GLY A 388 18.98 26.36 -10.08
N LEU A 389 19.10 25.21 -9.43
CA LEU A 389 19.10 23.93 -10.11
C LEU A 389 17.70 23.61 -10.68
N PRO A 390 17.60 22.98 -11.88
CA PRO A 390 16.34 22.72 -12.57
C PRO A 390 15.60 21.49 -12.00
N VAL A 391 15.35 21.50 -10.69
CA VAL A 391 14.62 20.44 -9.99
C VAL A 391 13.14 20.53 -10.35
N TYR A 392 12.54 19.38 -10.67
CA TYR A 392 11.12 19.24 -11.01
C TYR A 392 10.53 18.01 -10.34
N SER A 393 9.36 18.14 -9.69
CA SER A 393 8.66 17.04 -9.02
C SER A 393 7.60 16.42 -9.93
N ILE A 394 7.54 15.10 -9.98
CA ILE A 394 6.53 14.34 -10.72
C ILE A 394 5.92 13.33 -9.74
N SER A 395 4.63 13.46 -9.45
CA SER A 395 3.95 12.68 -8.41
C SER A 395 2.82 11.84 -8.97
N ALA A 396 2.52 10.74 -8.25
CA ALA A 396 1.39 9.84 -8.51
C ALA A 396 0.48 9.77 -7.25
N ASP A 397 -0.20 10.88 -6.92
CA ASP A 397 -1.24 11.03 -5.89
C ASP A 397 -0.83 10.93 -4.41
N VAL A 398 0.41 10.63 -4.06
CA VAL A 398 0.80 10.41 -2.66
C VAL A 398 1.76 11.46 -2.09
N GLN A 399 1.91 12.60 -2.73
CA GLN A 399 2.87 13.67 -2.40
C GLN A 399 2.78 14.19 -0.96
N GLY A 400 1.58 14.15 -0.35
CA GLY A 400 1.39 14.49 1.06
C GLY A 400 2.04 13.49 2.01
N SER A 401 1.95 12.21 1.67
CA SER A 401 2.49 11.10 2.46
C SER A 401 4.00 10.91 2.25
N THR A 402 4.50 11.12 1.03
CA THR A 402 5.93 11.04 0.71
C THR A 402 6.72 12.24 1.22
N GLY A 403 6.03 13.35 1.53
CA GLY A 403 6.61 14.58 2.04
C GLY A 403 7.02 15.60 0.99
N ILE A 404 7.00 15.27 -0.32
CA ILE A 404 7.40 16.18 -1.40
C ILE A 404 6.45 17.36 -1.57
N SER A 405 5.24 17.30 -1.04
CA SER A 405 4.24 18.39 -1.10
C SER A 405 4.79 19.73 -0.57
N THR A 406 5.77 19.71 0.33
CA THR A 406 6.44 20.92 0.83
C THR A 406 7.23 21.61 -0.29
N PHE A 407 7.92 20.83 -1.14
CA PHE A 407 8.59 21.36 -2.33
C PHE A 407 7.57 21.94 -3.33
N GLN A 408 6.50 21.21 -3.61
CA GLN A 408 5.46 21.64 -4.57
C GLN A 408 4.77 22.95 -4.14
N LYS A 409 4.54 23.13 -2.82
CA LYS A 409 4.01 24.39 -2.27
C LYS A 409 5.01 25.54 -2.39
N SER A 410 6.32 25.26 -2.28
CA SER A 410 7.38 26.27 -2.43
C SER A 410 7.61 26.66 -3.89
N PHE A 411 7.37 25.72 -4.83
CA PHE A 411 7.57 25.92 -6.28
C PHE A 411 6.36 25.38 -7.06
N PRO A 412 5.21 26.07 -7.06
CA PRO A 412 3.97 25.57 -7.66
C PRO A 412 4.04 25.35 -9.18
N ASP A 413 4.99 26.00 -9.86
CA ASP A 413 5.23 25.83 -11.30
C ASP A 413 6.25 24.74 -11.63
N ARG A 414 6.79 24.04 -10.61
CA ARG A 414 7.82 23.01 -10.79
C ARG A 414 7.35 21.61 -10.37
N TYR A 415 6.09 21.30 -10.59
CA TYR A 415 5.61 19.95 -10.41
C TYR A 415 4.48 19.61 -11.37
N ILE A 416 4.28 18.32 -11.54
CA ILE A 416 3.14 17.76 -12.25
C ILE A 416 2.61 16.53 -11.50
N GLU A 417 1.29 16.40 -11.47
CA GLU A 417 0.56 15.26 -10.94
C GLU A 417 0.04 14.43 -12.12
N VAL A 418 0.53 13.18 -12.26
CA VAL A 418 0.20 12.32 -13.41
C VAL A 418 -0.99 11.40 -13.15
N GLY A 419 -1.63 11.52 -11.99
CA GLY A 419 -2.68 10.63 -11.54
C GLY A 419 -2.11 9.36 -10.88
N ILE A 420 -2.98 8.43 -10.50
CA ILE A 420 -2.56 7.16 -9.91
C ILE A 420 -1.98 6.29 -11.02
N ALA A 421 -0.68 6.43 -11.27
CA ALA A 421 0.01 5.83 -12.41
C ALA A 421 1.54 5.81 -12.19
N GLU A 422 2.04 5.01 -11.27
CA GLU A 422 3.43 5.03 -10.83
C GLU A 422 4.42 4.68 -11.96
N SER A 423 4.07 3.73 -12.81
CA SER A 423 4.88 3.40 -14.01
C SER A 423 5.02 4.59 -14.95
N ASN A 424 3.91 5.30 -15.21
CA ASN A 424 3.90 6.49 -16.04
C ASN A 424 4.70 7.64 -15.41
N MET A 425 4.59 7.82 -14.09
CA MET A 425 5.33 8.81 -13.32
C MET A 425 6.85 8.68 -13.52
N ILE A 426 7.39 7.48 -13.35
CA ILE A 426 8.83 7.23 -13.48
C ILE A 426 9.26 7.42 -14.94
N SER A 427 8.49 6.92 -15.91
CA SER A 427 8.77 7.12 -17.35
C SER A 427 8.73 8.60 -17.74
N THR A 428 7.79 9.36 -17.18
CA THR A 428 7.72 10.82 -17.36
C THR A 428 8.97 11.49 -16.80
N GLY A 429 9.43 11.09 -15.62
CA GLY A 429 10.69 11.56 -15.02
C GLY A 429 11.88 11.31 -15.94
N ALA A 430 11.99 10.13 -16.54
CA ALA A 430 13.03 9.82 -17.52
C ALA A 430 12.97 10.77 -18.73
N GLY A 431 11.78 11.14 -19.21
CA GLY A 431 11.59 12.14 -20.24
C GLY A 431 12.14 13.51 -19.85
N PHE A 432 11.85 13.97 -18.63
CA PHE A 432 12.40 15.23 -18.08
C PHE A 432 13.93 15.20 -18.00
N ALA A 433 14.51 14.08 -17.57
CA ALA A 433 15.96 13.88 -17.52
C ALA A 433 16.63 14.06 -18.89
N LYS A 434 16.01 13.59 -19.98
CA LYS A 434 16.54 13.72 -21.34
C LYS A 434 16.57 15.15 -21.83
N VAL A 435 15.73 16.02 -21.29
CA VAL A 435 15.68 17.45 -21.66
C VAL A 435 16.57 18.33 -20.75
N GLY A 436 17.19 17.71 -19.71
CA GLY A 436 18.14 18.41 -18.85
C GLY A 436 17.57 18.89 -17.51
N PHE A 437 16.37 18.45 -17.14
CA PHE A 437 15.82 18.67 -15.79
C PHE A 437 16.35 17.61 -14.81
N ILE A 438 16.20 17.91 -13.52
CA ILE A 438 16.49 16.98 -12.41
C ILE A 438 15.14 16.50 -11.89
N PRO A 439 14.62 15.36 -12.38
CA PRO A 439 13.32 14.86 -11.99
C PRO A 439 13.39 14.20 -10.61
N ILE A 440 12.48 14.58 -9.72
CA ILE A 440 12.18 13.88 -8.49
C ILE A 440 10.82 13.20 -8.65
N VAL A 441 10.80 11.87 -8.58
CA VAL A 441 9.59 11.04 -8.62
C VAL A 441 9.28 10.51 -7.23
N ASP A 442 8.01 10.44 -6.84
CA ASP A 442 7.65 10.06 -5.48
C ASP A 442 6.42 9.15 -5.41
N THR A 443 6.55 8.06 -4.64
CA THR A 443 5.46 7.15 -4.30
C THR A 443 5.81 6.33 -3.06
N PHE A 444 4.93 5.38 -2.65
CA PHE A 444 5.27 4.39 -1.64
C PHE A 444 6.27 3.37 -2.17
N GLY A 445 7.14 2.87 -1.29
CA GLY A 445 8.19 1.92 -1.66
C GLY A 445 7.64 0.68 -2.36
N GLN A 446 6.52 0.14 -1.90
CA GLN A 446 5.87 -1.02 -2.53
C GLN A 446 5.52 -0.75 -4.00
N PHE A 447 4.90 0.38 -4.30
CA PHE A 447 4.45 0.70 -5.66
C PHE A 447 5.61 1.16 -6.55
N GLY A 448 6.54 1.95 -6.00
CA GLY A 448 7.74 2.38 -6.70
C GLY A 448 8.61 1.22 -7.18
N VAL A 449 8.61 0.12 -6.44
CA VAL A 449 9.36 -1.09 -6.80
C VAL A 449 8.55 -2.03 -7.68
N THR A 450 7.32 -2.40 -7.29
CA THR A 450 6.55 -3.41 -8.04
C THR A 450 6.04 -2.92 -9.39
N LYS A 451 5.55 -1.67 -9.46
CA LYS A 451 5.10 -1.05 -10.72
C LYS A 451 6.20 -0.25 -11.42
N GLY A 452 7.21 0.17 -10.68
CA GLY A 452 8.28 1.03 -11.18
C GLY A 452 9.52 0.30 -11.68
N ASN A 453 9.69 -1.01 -11.49
CA ASN A 453 10.92 -1.72 -11.84
C ASN A 453 11.24 -1.65 -13.34
N LEU A 454 10.28 -1.94 -14.21
CA LEU A 454 10.48 -1.82 -15.67
C LEU A 454 10.77 -0.36 -16.08
N PRO A 455 10.01 0.66 -15.67
CA PRO A 455 10.35 2.06 -15.96
C PRO A 455 11.73 2.49 -15.45
N LEU A 456 12.18 2.08 -14.26
CA LEU A 456 13.52 2.35 -13.75
C LEU A 456 14.59 1.68 -14.61
N THR A 457 14.38 0.43 -15.01
CA THR A 457 15.26 -0.29 -15.93
C THR A 457 15.37 0.44 -17.27
N MET A 458 14.24 0.89 -17.83
CA MET A 458 14.22 1.62 -19.10
C MET A 458 14.82 3.02 -18.97
N ALA A 459 14.65 3.69 -17.84
CA ALA A 459 15.32 4.96 -17.55
C ALA A 459 16.85 4.80 -17.53
N ALA A 460 17.35 3.77 -16.83
CA ALA A 460 18.79 3.45 -16.81
C ALA A 460 19.34 3.12 -18.21
N LEU A 461 18.66 2.23 -18.93
CA LEU A 461 19.05 1.85 -20.30
C LEU A 461 19.03 3.04 -21.27
N SER A 462 18.11 3.98 -21.06
CA SER A 462 17.98 5.21 -21.85
C SER A 462 18.94 6.31 -21.43
N GLN A 463 19.80 6.09 -20.42
CA GLN A 463 20.67 7.14 -19.86
C GLN A 463 19.86 8.38 -19.42
N ALA A 464 18.76 8.14 -18.76
CA ALA A 464 17.78 9.14 -18.34
C ALA A 464 17.51 9.01 -16.83
N PRO A 465 18.51 9.30 -15.97
CA PRO A 465 18.42 9.02 -14.55
C PRO A 465 17.32 9.82 -13.84
N VAL A 466 16.76 9.24 -12.80
CA VAL A 466 15.73 9.86 -11.95
C VAL A 466 16.18 9.84 -10.49
N ILE A 467 15.69 10.78 -9.69
CA ILE A 467 15.80 10.73 -8.23
C ILE A 467 14.44 10.29 -7.70
N ALA A 468 14.40 9.18 -6.97
CA ALA A 468 13.16 8.63 -6.44
C ALA A 468 13.08 8.79 -4.91
N MET A 469 11.93 9.28 -4.42
CA MET A 469 11.57 9.34 -3.00
C MET A 469 10.52 8.24 -2.73
N PHE A 470 10.96 7.07 -2.29
CA PHE A 470 10.11 5.93 -1.98
C PHE A 470 9.93 5.80 -0.48
N SER A 471 8.74 6.13 -0.01
CA SER A 471 8.41 6.14 1.42
C SER A 471 7.62 4.92 1.88
N HIS A 472 7.35 4.79 3.17
CA HIS A 472 6.56 3.69 3.74
C HIS A 472 7.17 2.30 3.48
N VAL A 473 8.52 2.20 3.61
CA VAL A 473 9.23 0.92 3.40
C VAL A 473 9.04 -0.06 4.54
N GLY A 474 9.22 -1.33 4.25
CA GLY A 474 9.15 -2.42 5.22
C GLY A 474 7.81 -2.47 5.94
N PHE A 475 7.83 -2.70 7.22
CA PHE A 475 6.64 -2.73 8.08
C PHE A 475 6.17 -1.35 8.54
N GLN A 476 6.79 -0.27 8.06
CA GLN A 476 6.39 1.09 8.42
C GLN A 476 5.00 1.47 7.90
N ASP A 477 4.42 0.73 6.97
CA ASP A 477 3.02 0.81 6.58
C ASP A 477 2.18 -0.29 7.25
N ALA A 478 2.27 -0.38 8.56
CA ALA A 478 1.71 -1.46 9.34
C ALA A 478 0.19 -1.59 9.20
N ALA A 479 -0.54 -0.47 9.22
CA ALA A 479 -1.99 -0.47 9.24
C ALA A 479 -2.62 -0.95 7.93
N ASP A 480 -1.99 -0.64 6.79
CA ASP A 480 -2.52 -0.98 5.47
C ASP A 480 -2.27 -2.44 5.06
N GLY A 481 -1.35 -3.12 5.74
CA GLY A 481 -1.13 -4.55 5.59
C GLY A 481 -0.13 -4.93 4.50
N ALA A 482 -0.01 -6.23 4.23
CA ALA A 482 1.03 -6.82 3.40
C ALA A 482 1.11 -6.24 1.98
N SER A 483 0.00 -5.81 1.41
CA SER A 483 -0.06 -5.25 0.05
C SER A 483 0.63 -3.87 -0.09
N HIS A 484 0.84 -3.16 1.03
CA HIS A 484 1.51 -1.87 1.09
C HIS A 484 2.91 -1.95 1.71
N GLN A 485 3.22 -3.05 2.40
CA GLN A 485 4.49 -3.29 3.06
C GLN A 485 5.57 -3.66 2.05
N ALA A 486 6.44 -2.72 1.72
CA ALA A 486 7.57 -2.96 0.83
C ALA A 486 8.64 -3.78 1.57
N THR A 487 8.74 -5.07 1.32
CA THR A 487 9.69 -5.96 1.98
C THR A 487 10.77 -6.54 1.06
N THR A 488 10.76 -6.18 -0.25
CA THR A 488 11.68 -6.69 -1.27
C THR A 488 12.42 -5.57 -2.02
N TYR A 489 12.33 -4.33 -1.55
CA TYR A 489 12.73 -3.15 -2.29
C TYR A 489 14.24 -3.06 -2.56
N PHE A 490 15.10 -3.47 -1.64
CA PHE A 490 16.55 -3.54 -1.88
C PHE A 490 16.89 -4.62 -2.90
N ALA A 491 16.34 -5.83 -2.73
CA ALA A 491 16.58 -6.95 -3.64
C ALA A 491 16.18 -6.61 -5.09
N ALA A 492 15.04 -5.95 -5.27
CA ALA A 492 14.51 -5.61 -6.58
C ALA A 492 15.29 -4.49 -7.30
N THR A 493 16.03 -3.64 -6.57
CA THR A 493 16.64 -2.43 -7.13
C THR A 493 18.18 -2.42 -7.07
N SER A 494 18.78 -3.20 -6.18
CA SER A 494 20.25 -3.20 -5.99
C SER A 494 21.05 -3.66 -7.21
N ALA A 495 20.46 -4.46 -8.09
CA ALA A 495 21.10 -4.97 -9.30
C ALA A 495 20.86 -4.12 -10.54
N LEU A 496 20.08 -3.03 -10.44
CA LEU A 496 19.85 -2.14 -11.58
C LEU A 496 21.14 -1.37 -11.92
N PRO A 497 21.62 -1.44 -13.17
CA PRO A 497 22.79 -0.67 -13.59
C PRO A 497 22.57 0.84 -13.42
N HIS A 498 23.63 1.59 -13.15
CA HIS A 498 23.59 3.05 -12.98
C HIS A 498 22.56 3.52 -11.94
N THR A 499 22.45 2.76 -10.85
CA THR A 499 21.48 3.04 -9.77
C THR A 499 22.17 2.95 -8.42
N VAL A 500 21.96 3.95 -7.58
CA VAL A 500 22.43 3.99 -6.18
C VAL A 500 21.21 3.86 -5.26
N VAL A 501 21.21 2.86 -4.40
CA VAL A 501 20.14 2.55 -3.44
C VAL A 501 20.53 3.08 -2.07
N ILE A 502 19.71 3.99 -1.51
CA ILE A 502 20.02 4.77 -0.31
C ILE A 502 18.89 4.64 0.71
N ALA A 503 19.23 4.28 1.94
CA ALA A 503 18.30 4.10 3.06
C ALA A 503 18.72 4.97 4.26
N PRO A 504 18.44 6.28 4.25
CA PRO A 504 18.80 7.16 5.37
C PRO A 504 17.95 6.85 6.60
N SER A 505 18.53 7.07 7.76
CA SER A 505 17.95 6.69 9.06
C SER A 505 17.42 7.88 9.89
N CYS A 506 17.73 9.11 9.47
CA CYS A 506 17.26 10.34 10.12
C CYS A 506 17.15 11.49 9.11
N SER A 507 16.46 12.58 9.50
CA SER A 507 16.16 13.69 8.57
C SER A 507 17.39 14.47 8.13
N ASP A 508 18.39 14.68 9.01
CA ASP A 508 19.61 15.40 8.67
C ASP A 508 20.47 14.59 7.67
N GLU A 509 20.55 13.28 7.84
CA GLU A 509 21.19 12.36 6.88
C GLU A 509 20.48 12.39 5.53
N ALA A 510 19.14 12.30 5.56
CA ALA A 510 18.32 12.36 4.34
C ALA A 510 18.52 13.69 3.58
N GLU A 511 18.58 14.83 4.29
CA GLU A 511 18.83 16.14 3.70
C GLU A 511 20.23 16.20 3.05
N ALA A 512 21.25 15.77 3.79
CA ALA A 512 22.63 15.82 3.30
C ALA A 512 22.83 14.92 2.07
N LEU A 513 22.36 13.66 2.12
CA LEU A 513 22.53 12.70 1.03
C LEU A 513 21.68 13.07 -0.20
N MET A 514 20.44 13.55 -0.03
CA MET A 514 19.60 14.00 -1.13
C MET A 514 20.20 15.25 -1.82
N TYR A 515 20.68 16.21 -1.03
CA TYR A 515 21.36 17.38 -1.60
C TYR A 515 22.62 16.97 -2.37
N ALA A 516 23.42 16.06 -1.83
CA ALA A 516 24.60 15.53 -2.51
C ALA A 516 24.22 14.79 -3.81
N ALA A 517 23.15 14.00 -3.80
CA ALA A 517 22.63 13.32 -4.99
C ALA A 517 22.23 14.31 -6.08
N ILE A 518 21.46 15.37 -5.74
CA ILE A 518 21.05 16.41 -6.70
C ILE A 518 22.27 17.14 -7.29
N ARG A 519 23.27 17.46 -6.45
CA ARG A 519 24.49 18.14 -6.91
C ARG A 519 25.32 17.25 -7.82
N ARG A 520 25.49 15.98 -7.47
CA ARG A 520 26.19 14.97 -8.29
C ARG A 520 25.50 14.78 -9.64
N TYR A 521 24.15 14.65 -9.62
CA TYR A 521 23.35 14.58 -10.81
C TYR A 521 23.61 15.78 -11.75
N ALA A 522 23.51 17.00 -11.21
CA ALA A 522 23.74 18.23 -11.95
C ALA A 522 25.16 18.32 -12.50
N ASP A 523 26.19 17.97 -11.69
CA ASP A 523 27.59 18.04 -12.08
C ASP A 523 27.90 17.06 -13.24
N VAL A 524 27.49 15.80 -13.12
CA VAL A 524 27.72 14.80 -14.16
C VAL A 524 27.00 15.17 -15.47
N ARG A 525 25.72 15.58 -15.38
CA ARG A 525 24.91 15.92 -16.56
C ARG A 525 25.41 17.19 -17.27
N SER A 526 25.84 18.20 -16.52
CA SER A 526 26.40 19.42 -17.10
C SER A 526 27.70 19.22 -17.86
N LYS A 527 28.45 18.15 -17.53
CA LYS A 527 29.65 17.73 -18.21
C LYS A 527 29.43 16.73 -19.36
N GLY A 528 28.16 16.45 -19.69
CA GLY A 528 27.78 15.52 -20.74
C GLY A 528 27.82 14.04 -20.37
N GLY A 529 27.95 13.72 -19.07
CA GLY A 529 27.88 12.34 -18.60
C GLY A 529 26.43 11.85 -18.47
N ASP A 530 26.26 10.53 -18.43
CA ASP A 530 24.95 9.88 -18.37
C ASP A 530 24.29 10.00 -16.99
N GLY A 531 25.08 9.98 -15.92
CA GLY A 531 24.62 10.05 -14.54
C GLY A 531 24.04 8.72 -14.01
N GLU A 532 23.58 8.76 -12.78
CA GLU A 532 23.00 7.62 -12.07
C GLU A 532 21.62 8.01 -11.53
N SER A 533 20.72 7.04 -11.42
CA SER A 533 19.49 7.19 -10.65
C SER A 533 19.79 7.03 -9.16
N TYR A 534 19.13 7.82 -8.33
CA TYR A 534 19.26 7.78 -6.86
C TYR A 534 17.93 7.42 -6.23
N LEU A 535 17.85 6.22 -5.63
CA LEU A 535 16.61 5.72 -5.04
C LEU A 535 16.70 5.82 -3.52
N PHE A 536 15.93 6.75 -2.93
CA PHE A 536 15.83 6.95 -1.49
C PHE A 536 14.65 6.14 -0.94
N PHE A 537 14.94 5.20 -0.05
CA PHE A 537 13.96 4.39 0.66
C PHE A 537 13.86 4.84 2.11
N VAL A 538 12.69 5.32 2.53
CA VAL A 538 12.48 5.92 3.85
C VAL A 538 11.23 5.40 4.54
N GLY A 539 11.27 5.29 5.87
CA GLY A 539 10.10 4.97 6.68
C GLY A 539 9.12 6.15 6.79
N ARG A 540 8.07 5.98 7.61
CA ARG A 540 7.04 7.02 7.84
C ARG A 540 7.03 7.57 9.27
N GLU A 541 7.73 6.92 10.19
CA GLU A 541 7.76 7.28 11.61
C GLU A 541 8.74 8.42 11.89
N ASN A 542 8.68 8.98 13.11
CA ASN A 542 9.54 10.05 13.54
C ASN A 542 10.79 9.50 14.24
N TYR A 543 11.95 9.93 13.79
CA TYR A 543 13.27 9.59 14.37
C TYR A 543 13.98 10.85 14.88
N PRO A 544 15.01 10.73 15.72
CA PRO A 544 15.88 11.87 16.05
C PRO A 544 16.34 12.60 14.78
N LEU A 545 16.52 13.91 14.82
CA LEU A 545 17.05 14.65 13.66
C LEU A 545 18.40 14.10 13.21
N THR A 546 19.23 13.74 14.18
CA THR A 546 20.52 13.04 13.99
C THR A 546 20.78 12.10 15.16
N TRP A 547 21.57 11.05 14.93
CA TRP A 547 21.96 10.09 15.97
C TRP A 547 23.15 10.55 16.78
N ILE A 548 24.02 11.36 16.21
CA ILE A 548 25.19 11.96 16.85
C ILE A 548 25.19 13.47 16.58
N ALA A 549 25.35 14.28 17.62
CA ALA A 549 25.43 15.72 17.47
C ALA A 549 26.64 16.13 16.62
N GLY A 550 26.42 17.02 15.65
CA GLY A 550 27.44 17.49 14.72
C GLY A 550 27.89 16.45 13.69
N ALA A 551 27.12 15.36 13.48
CA ALA A 551 27.42 14.37 12.47
C ALA A 551 27.51 14.97 11.07
N THR A 552 28.42 14.44 10.25
CA THR A 552 28.51 14.70 8.82
C THR A 552 28.18 13.41 8.07
N PHE A 553 27.62 13.57 6.86
CA PHE A 553 27.15 12.43 6.06
C PHE A 553 27.83 12.46 4.68
N PRO A 554 29.12 12.09 4.59
CA PRO A 554 29.84 12.09 3.32
C PRO A 554 29.28 11.01 2.39
N TRP A 555 29.22 11.34 1.10
CA TRP A 555 28.70 10.45 0.08
C TRP A 555 29.47 9.13 0.00
N GLY A 556 28.78 8.01 -0.09
CA GLY A 556 29.35 6.68 -0.22
C GLY A 556 29.96 6.13 1.07
N LYS A 557 29.76 6.77 2.22
CA LYS A 557 30.34 6.34 3.50
C LYS A 557 29.29 5.82 4.48
N ALA A 558 29.64 4.75 5.17
CA ALA A 558 28.96 4.29 6.37
C ALA A 558 29.39 5.13 7.57
N GLN A 559 28.56 5.20 8.60
CA GLN A 559 28.84 5.99 9.81
C GLN A 559 29.01 5.08 11.03
N VAL A 560 30.17 5.17 11.71
CA VAL A 560 30.39 4.50 12.99
C VAL A 560 29.77 5.34 14.10
N LEU A 561 28.75 4.79 14.77
CA LEU A 561 28.01 5.45 15.85
C LEU A 561 28.60 5.10 17.25
N GLN A 562 29.20 3.93 17.37
CA GLN A 562 29.83 3.42 18.57
C GLN A 562 31.02 2.52 18.16
N SER A 563 32.15 2.62 18.83
CA SER A 563 33.30 1.75 18.59
C SER A 563 33.41 0.66 19.66
N GLY A 564 33.76 -0.54 19.25
CA GLY A 564 33.97 -1.72 20.07
C GLY A 564 34.84 -2.73 19.34
N SER A 565 35.17 -3.86 19.98
CA SER A 565 36.10 -4.87 19.45
C SER A 565 35.54 -6.29 19.41
N ASP A 566 34.36 -6.54 19.97
CA ASP A 566 33.83 -7.91 20.09
C ASP A 566 32.95 -8.32 18.93
N VAL A 567 32.09 -7.42 18.45
CA VAL A 567 31.14 -7.69 17.38
C VAL A 567 30.76 -6.39 16.63
N VAL A 568 30.45 -6.50 15.34
CA VAL A 568 29.89 -5.39 14.54
C VAL A 568 28.36 -5.55 14.45
N LEU A 569 27.64 -4.48 14.76
CA LEU A 569 26.20 -4.38 14.58
C LEU A 569 25.92 -3.36 13.46
N ILE A 570 25.29 -3.80 12.36
CA ILE A 570 24.99 -2.93 11.22
C ILE A 570 23.48 -2.79 11.08
N GLY A 571 23.01 -1.53 11.01
CA GLY A 571 21.61 -1.22 10.69
C GLY A 571 21.51 -0.18 9.59
N CYS A 572 20.34 -0.06 8.98
CA CYS A 572 19.99 0.99 8.03
C CYS A 572 18.53 1.43 8.23
N GLY A 573 18.21 2.62 7.74
CA GLY A 573 16.84 3.14 7.74
C GLY A 573 16.12 3.02 9.09
N PRO A 574 14.88 2.54 9.12
CA PRO A 574 14.06 2.47 10.34
C PRO A 574 14.68 1.65 11.49
N LEU A 575 15.39 0.58 11.17
CA LEU A 575 15.90 -0.37 12.18
C LEU A 575 17.28 -0.05 12.75
N LEU A 576 17.94 1.03 12.30
CA LEU A 576 19.18 1.49 12.92
C LEU A 576 19.02 1.72 14.42
N SER A 577 17.85 2.21 14.87
CA SER A 577 17.54 2.41 16.28
C SER A 577 17.71 1.13 17.12
N LYS A 578 17.39 -0.04 16.55
CA LYS A 578 17.51 -1.35 17.22
C LYS A 578 18.99 -1.75 17.37
N ALA A 579 19.82 -1.45 16.36
CA ALA A 579 21.25 -1.68 16.44
C ALA A 579 21.93 -0.81 17.53
N ILE A 580 21.53 0.46 17.62
CA ILE A 580 22.01 1.40 18.66
C ILE A 580 21.60 0.91 20.05
N GLU A 581 20.33 0.50 20.22
CA GLU A 581 19.83 -0.05 21.48
C GLU A 581 20.57 -1.33 21.87
N ALA A 582 20.80 -2.23 20.92
CA ALA A 582 21.52 -3.48 21.14
C ALA A 582 22.97 -3.21 21.57
N GLY A 583 23.67 -2.27 20.91
CA GLY A 583 25.04 -1.89 21.28
C GLY A 583 25.16 -1.37 22.71
N LYS A 584 24.21 -0.53 23.14
CA LYS A 584 24.16 -0.03 24.53
C LYS A 584 23.97 -1.17 25.55
N LYS A 585 22.98 -2.06 25.29
CA LYS A 585 22.68 -3.19 26.18
C LYS A 585 23.77 -4.25 26.22
N LEU A 586 24.51 -4.46 25.13
CA LEU A 586 25.71 -5.32 25.12
C LEU A 586 26.81 -4.74 25.99
N ALA A 587 27.03 -3.42 25.95
CA ALA A 587 28.00 -2.76 26.80
C ALA A 587 27.71 -2.94 28.31
N GLU A 588 26.41 -2.92 28.70
CA GLU A 588 25.98 -3.23 30.08
C GLU A 588 26.37 -4.67 30.52
N LYS A 589 26.54 -5.57 29.54
CA LYS A 589 26.98 -6.96 29.77
C LYS A 589 28.50 -7.15 29.62
N GLY A 590 29.25 -6.08 29.42
CA GLY A 590 30.71 -6.12 29.21
C GLY A 590 31.13 -6.54 27.79
N ILE A 591 30.19 -6.55 26.82
CA ILE A 591 30.47 -6.88 25.41
C ILE A 591 30.54 -5.56 24.65
N THR A 592 31.67 -5.30 23.98
CA THR A 592 31.89 -4.06 23.23
C THR A 592 31.50 -4.24 21.76
N ALA A 593 30.50 -3.48 21.28
CA ALA A 593 30.06 -3.56 19.91
C ALA A 593 30.44 -2.32 19.10
N THR A 594 30.93 -2.52 17.88
CA THR A 594 30.97 -1.44 16.87
C THR A 594 29.61 -1.35 16.22
N VAL A 595 28.92 -0.20 16.36
CA VAL A 595 27.59 0.05 15.77
C VAL A 595 27.74 0.93 14.54
N ILE A 596 27.23 0.46 13.40
CA ILE A 596 27.37 1.12 12.09
C ILE A 596 26.01 1.40 11.49
N ASN A 597 25.81 2.63 11.02
CA ASN A 597 24.77 3.01 10.08
C ASN A 597 25.29 2.83 8.66
N ASN A 598 24.61 2.01 7.84
CA ASN A 598 24.95 1.77 6.45
C ASN A 598 23.85 2.28 5.50
N PRO A 599 23.87 3.57 5.09
CA PRO A 599 22.84 4.11 4.22
C PRO A 599 22.98 3.69 2.75
N PHE A 600 24.16 3.28 2.27
CA PHE A 600 24.39 2.88 0.88
C PHE A 600 24.31 1.36 0.72
N ILE A 601 23.20 0.89 0.16
CA ILE A 601 22.86 -0.53 0.20
C ILE A 601 23.65 -1.34 -0.83
N ASN A 602 23.66 -0.90 -2.10
CA ASN A 602 24.34 -1.60 -3.20
C ASN A 602 25.76 -1.06 -3.51
N GLN A 603 26.21 -0.07 -2.74
CA GLN A 603 27.59 0.46 -2.78
C GLN A 603 28.17 0.42 -1.38
N VAL A 604 28.52 -0.79 -0.90
CA VAL A 604 29.00 -1.02 0.46
C VAL A 604 30.34 -0.33 0.71
N ASP A 605 30.43 0.48 1.76
CA ASP A 605 31.69 1.13 2.21
C ASP A 605 32.61 0.10 2.87
N LEU A 606 33.40 -0.60 2.04
CA LEU A 606 34.36 -1.60 2.51
C LEU A 606 35.49 -1.02 3.37
N GLU A 607 35.84 0.25 3.17
CA GLU A 607 36.85 0.89 4.00
C GLU A 607 36.41 0.95 5.46
N THR A 608 35.21 1.45 5.72
CA THR A 608 34.67 1.56 7.08
C THR A 608 34.21 0.21 7.63
N ILE A 609 33.38 -0.51 6.88
CA ILE A 609 32.74 -1.76 7.32
C ILE A 609 33.77 -2.88 7.40
N GLY A 610 34.64 -3.02 6.40
CA GLY A 610 35.67 -4.05 6.36
C GLY A 610 36.73 -3.89 7.50
N ALA A 611 37.12 -2.65 7.77
CA ALA A 611 38.01 -2.36 8.90
C ALA A 611 37.37 -2.72 10.25
N ALA A 612 36.11 -2.36 10.46
CA ALA A 612 35.37 -2.71 11.69
C ALA A 612 35.16 -4.22 11.83
N VAL A 613 34.82 -4.92 10.75
CA VAL A 613 34.66 -6.39 10.75
C VAL A 613 35.97 -7.09 11.09
N THR A 614 37.08 -6.65 10.52
CA THR A 614 38.41 -7.18 10.82
C THR A 614 38.79 -6.95 12.29
N ALA A 615 38.57 -5.73 12.79
CA ALA A 615 38.87 -5.38 14.20
C ALA A 615 38.02 -6.17 15.21
N CYS A 616 36.80 -6.56 14.83
CA CYS A 616 35.88 -7.38 15.63
C CYS A 616 36.03 -8.90 15.38
N GLY A 617 37.13 -9.36 14.81
CA GLY A 617 37.38 -10.78 14.56
C GLY A 617 36.39 -11.45 13.63
N GLY A 618 35.85 -10.72 12.68
CA GLY A 618 34.91 -11.22 11.65
C GLY A 618 33.46 -11.42 12.12
N ARG A 619 33.09 -11.00 13.32
CA ARG A 619 31.73 -11.20 13.87
C ARG A 619 30.80 -10.05 13.50
N VAL A 620 29.71 -10.35 12.77
CA VAL A 620 28.79 -9.35 12.24
C VAL A 620 27.34 -9.74 12.50
N VAL A 621 26.52 -8.81 12.99
CA VAL A 621 25.07 -8.93 13.04
C VAL A 621 24.47 -7.76 12.26
N THR A 622 23.60 -8.04 11.30
CA THR A 622 22.86 -7.01 10.56
C THR A 622 21.39 -7.03 10.94
N ILE A 623 20.72 -5.87 10.82
CA ILE A 623 19.27 -5.75 11.01
C ILE A 623 18.68 -4.82 9.96
N GLU A 624 17.58 -5.27 9.34
CA GLU A 624 16.95 -4.56 8.22
C GLU A 624 15.43 -4.82 8.15
N ASP A 625 14.67 -3.81 7.74
CA ASP A 625 13.23 -3.90 7.50
C ASP A 625 12.96 -4.40 6.07
N HIS A 626 13.44 -5.60 5.77
CA HIS A 626 13.47 -6.21 4.45
C HIS A 626 13.59 -7.74 4.57
N GLN A 627 13.32 -8.46 3.48
CA GLN A 627 13.64 -9.89 3.41
C GLN A 627 15.14 -10.11 3.59
N ILE A 628 15.54 -11.18 4.29
CA ILE A 628 16.98 -11.52 4.44
C ILE A 628 17.64 -11.81 3.09
N ILE A 629 16.89 -12.34 2.12
CA ILE A 629 17.38 -12.62 0.77
C ILE A 629 17.46 -11.31 -0.02
N GLY A 630 18.66 -10.98 -0.50
CA GLY A 630 18.90 -9.80 -1.33
C GLY A 630 18.88 -8.45 -0.60
N GLY A 631 18.72 -8.46 0.73
CA GLY A 631 18.71 -7.27 1.58
C GLY A 631 20.11 -6.70 1.85
N MET A 632 20.19 -5.72 2.76
CA MET A 632 21.43 -5.04 3.14
C MET A 632 22.49 -6.03 3.70
N GLY A 633 22.08 -6.97 4.55
CA GLY A 633 22.97 -8.00 5.07
C GLY A 633 23.58 -8.87 3.98
N ALA A 634 22.80 -9.25 2.97
CA ALA A 634 23.28 -10.02 1.81
C ALA A 634 24.30 -9.20 1.00
N GLN A 635 24.06 -7.91 0.75
CA GLN A 635 24.98 -7.03 0.02
C GLN A 635 26.30 -6.85 0.79
N VAL A 636 26.24 -6.64 2.11
CA VAL A 636 27.42 -6.52 2.98
C VAL A 636 28.23 -7.83 2.97
N SER A 637 27.58 -8.99 3.13
CA SER A 637 28.26 -10.29 3.10
C SER A 637 28.94 -10.55 1.76
N HIS A 638 28.25 -10.24 0.63
CA HIS A 638 28.82 -10.34 -0.70
C HIS A 638 30.06 -9.46 -0.86
N ALA A 639 29.98 -8.19 -0.46
CA ALA A 639 31.09 -7.24 -0.57
C ALA A 639 32.32 -7.67 0.28
N LEU A 640 32.09 -8.11 1.53
CA LEU A 640 33.16 -8.65 2.39
C LEU A 640 33.81 -9.89 1.79
N SER A 641 33.01 -10.81 1.23
CA SER A 641 33.50 -12.04 0.58
C SER A 641 34.35 -11.72 -0.67
N GLN A 642 33.92 -10.78 -1.51
CA GLN A 642 34.67 -10.35 -2.68
C GLN A 642 36.00 -9.67 -2.30
N ALA A 643 36.02 -8.98 -1.17
CA ALA A 643 37.24 -8.35 -0.63
C ALA A 643 38.16 -9.33 0.13
N GLY A 644 37.78 -10.61 0.24
CA GLY A 644 38.56 -11.62 1.00
C GLY A 644 38.55 -11.42 2.50
N ILE A 645 37.60 -10.66 3.07
CA ILE A 645 37.46 -10.40 4.49
C ILE A 645 36.72 -11.57 5.15
N ALA A 646 37.42 -12.36 5.96
CA ALA A 646 36.79 -13.47 6.66
C ALA A 646 35.76 -12.97 7.68
N HIS A 647 34.55 -13.55 7.65
CA HIS A 647 33.45 -13.15 8.54
C HIS A 647 32.48 -14.28 8.84
N ARG A 648 31.79 -14.16 9.98
CA ARG A 648 30.62 -14.93 10.37
C ARG A 648 29.49 -13.94 10.59
N MET A 649 28.38 -14.10 9.87
CA MET A 649 27.28 -13.14 9.89
C MET A 649 25.97 -13.77 10.35
N LYS A 650 25.20 -13.02 11.14
CA LYS A 650 23.80 -13.26 11.42
C LYS A 650 23.00 -12.07 10.88
N THR A 651 22.04 -12.32 10.03
CA THR A 651 21.13 -11.30 9.47
C THR A 651 19.78 -11.42 10.14
N LEU A 652 19.29 -10.32 10.69
CA LEU A 652 17.91 -10.17 11.17
C LEU A 652 17.13 -9.41 10.12
N GLY A 653 16.15 -10.06 9.55
CA GLY A 653 15.26 -9.56 8.50
C GLY A 653 14.01 -10.44 8.45
N ILE A 654 13.15 -10.19 7.51
CA ILE A 654 11.96 -11.00 7.25
C ILE A 654 12.40 -12.26 6.49
N ASP A 655 11.94 -13.44 6.92
CA ASP A 655 12.39 -14.72 6.37
C ASP A 655 11.30 -15.44 5.56
N GLY A 656 11.11 -15.00 4.31
CA GLY A 656 10.21 -15.66 3.35
C GLY A 656 8.72 -15.48 3.66
N GLU A 657 8.37 -14.54 4.52
CA GLU A 657 6.99 -14.30 4.93
C GLU A 657 6.47 -12.94 4.40
N PHE A 658 5.16 -12.82 4.25
CA PHE A 658 4.50 -11.54 4.12
C PHE A 658 4.22 -10.96 5.51
N GLY A 659 4.04 -9.64 5.56
CA GLY A 659 3.49 -9.01 6.75
C GLY A 659 1.97 -9.17 6.84
N GLN A 660 1.38 -8.37 7.70
CA GLN A 660 -0.07 -8.28 7.91
C GLN A 660 -0.41 -6.91 8.47
N SER A 661 -1.69 -6.59 8.64
CA SER A 661 -2.06 -5.37 9.35
C SER A 661 -1.72 -5.46 10.83
N ALA A 662 -1.23 -4.34 11.36
CA ALA A 662 -1.03 -4.09 12.79
C ALA A 662 -1.29 -2.61 13.07
N TYR A 663 -1.50 -2.23 14.32
CA TYR A 663 -1.70 -0.83 14.66
C TYR A 663 -0.38 -0.04 14.56
N LEU A 664 0.72 -0.67 14.95
CA LEU A 664 2.06 -0.09 14.97
C LEU A 664 3.08 -1.02 14.29
N ALA A 665 4.07 -0.45 13.62
CA ALA A 665 5.17 -1.21 13.02
C ALA A 665 5.95 -2.05 14.05
N GLU A 666 6.06 -1.55 15.29
CA GLU A 666 6.74 -2.24 16.38
C GLU A 666 6.13 -3.61 16.69
N GLU A 667 4.81 -3.79 16.53
CA GLU A 667 4.14 -5.09 16.73
C GLU A 667 4.64 -6.12 15.71
N LEU A 668 4.82 -5.70 14.44
CA LEU A 668 5.36 -6.53 13.39
C LEU A 668 6.86 -6.80 13.59
N TYR A 669 7.61 -5.79 14.01
CA TYR A 669 9.03 -5.99 14.35
C TYR A 669 9.21 -7.03 15.45
N VAL A 670 8.39 -7.00 16.49
CA VAL A 670 8.40 -8.02 17.56
C VAL A 670 8.01 -9.40 17.02
N GLN A 671 6.96 -9.48 16.20
CA GLN A 671 6.47 -10.74 15.63
C GLN A 671 7.54 -11.41 14.75
N HIS A 672 8.25 -10.63 13.93
CA HIS A 672 9.28 -11.14 13.01
C HIS A 672 10.70 -11.14 13.62
N GLY A 673 10.83 -10.86 14.93
CA GLY A 673 12.12 -10.91 15.63
C GLY A 673 13.10 -9.76 15.28
N LEU A 674 12.61 -8.67 14.69
CA LEU A 674 13.41 -7.50 14.33
C LEU A 674 13.59 -6.54 15.53
N THR A 675 14.22 -7.06 16.59
CA THR A 675 14.34 -6.37 17.87
C THR A 675 15.78 -6.29 18.36
N ALA A 676 16.08 -5.31 19.22
CA ALA A 676 17.37 -5.21 19.88
C ALA A 676 17.71 -6.48 20.70
N ALA A 677 16.70 -7.12 21.32
CA ALA A 677 16.90 -8.35 22.10
C ALA A 677 17.38 -9.51 21.20
N LYS A 678 16.80 -9.69 20.02
CA LYS A 678 17.24 -10.72 19.07
C LYS A 678 18.61 -10.40 18.48
N MET A 679 18.94 -9.13 18.31
CA MET A 679 20.26 -8.70 17.87
C MET A 679 21.35 -9.02 18.92
N ILE A 680 21.04 -8.83 20.20
CA ILE A 680 21.92 -9.21 21.33
C ILE A 680 22.12 -10.74 21.36
N GLU A 681 21.04 -11.50 21.24
CA GLU A 681 21.10 -12.97 21.18
C GLU A 681 22.01 -13.45 20.04
N ALA A 682 21.85 -12.89 18.84
CA ALA A 682 22.67 -13.19 17.67
C ALA A 682 24.17 -12.84 17.91
N ALA A 683 24.46 -11.70 18.53
CA ALA A 683 25.79 -11.31 18.88
C ALA A 683 26.44 -12.28 19.90
N GLU A 684 25.73 -12.64 20.96
CA GLU A 684 26.20 -13.62 21.97
C GLU A 684 26.45 -15.01 21.36
N GLN A 685 25.69 -15.42 20.35
CA GLN A 685 25.91 -16.67 19.61
C GLN A 685 27.21 -16.64 18.79
N LEU A 686 27.55 -15.50 18.19
CA LEU A 686 28.79 -15.34 17.42
C LEU A 686 30.04 -15.28 18.30
N LEU A 687 29.92 -14.91 19.58
CA LEU A 687 30.97 -14.83 20.55
C LEU A 687 31.32 -16.20 21.17
N LYS A 688 30.41 -17.16 21.12
CA LYS A 688 30.65 -18.56 21.50
C LYS A 688 31.42 -19.30 20.40
#